data_0d87d927f6dc49014854650450034b7b
#
_entry.id   0d87d927f6dc49014854650450034b7b
#
_cell.length_a   1.000
_cell.length_b   1.000
_cell.length_c   1.000
_cell.angle_alpha   90.00
_cell.angle_beta   90.00
_cell.angle_gamma   90.00
#
_symmetry.space_group_name_H-M   'P 1'
#
loop_
_entity.id
_entity.type
_entity.pdbx_description
1 polymer ?
#
loop_
_entity_poly.entity_id
_entity_poly.type
_entity_poly.pdbx_seq_one_letter_code
_entity_poly.pdbx_strand_id
1 'polypeptide(L)'
;QRVDLYLLDKKPIATGDGLTSATSMPDPQNPSQWAISFSFDNAGAAIFGKATEENIGRPMAIVLDDLVVSAPTINGRIDFTGQITGRFSAEEARDLAIALNSGSMVVKVRVDSTDVVTASLGSDSVKSGVTSALWGLLMTAVAVVGYYLFPGFIALIALILNGLFILAAMAYFGMTLTLPGIAGLILSIGMAVDSNVLVFERIREELRLGHSVLSAIDTGFKKAAVAILDSNLTTFIAAIVLFQFGTGPIEGFAITLSIGVIGTLLTGLVVGRALFDFFYERRIVKSAHMLNAIPADTRIPFMKFRNACVIVSAILVVASLGLFGAKLGQGTMLGVDFMQGTNVRINMHEDTAVDVAAVREALSAGGFNAPTVQQLMEDGALVNKFQIRVGNIDPKDIPEGTQTVAQQLRTALDPLVGGDDSKIEFESVKTVGPAVGAQLRSDAIWAIIWSLVFISIYIGYRFQFKYAMGAFVALVHDVAITLGIFALVDVPISLAVVAAILTVIGYSLNDTIVVFDRIREDVDKYKGRGLKLPDIIDLAINVTLSRTLLTSVTTLFVVVMLFVFGGEDIKDFALAMLIGILVGTYSSVFIASPVVIYWEQIFGRGPAADTAKVEDSGRRYISKKKRPKKSDEEGEATA
;
A
#
# COMPACT_ATOMS: atom_id res chain seq x y z
N GLN A 1 -11.01 35.54 30.91
CA GLN A 1 -10.57 36.33 29.73
C GLN A 1 -11.22 37.71 29.83
N ARG A 2 -10.40 38.79 29.74
CA ARG A 2 -10.94 40.16 29.53
C ARG A 2 -11.33 40.26 28.08
N VAL A 3 -12.56 40.63 27.81
CA VAL A 3 -13.06 40.94 26.47
C VAL A 3 -13.07 42.46 26.34
N ASP A 4 -12.23 43.00 25.48
CA ASP A 4 -12.23 44.43 25.20
C ASP A 4 -13.28 44.70 24.13
N LEU A 5 -14.19 45.65 24.41
CA LEU A 5 -15.23 46.05 23.47
C LEU A 5 -14.82 47.34 22.77
N TYR A 6 -14.88 47.33 21.45
CA TYR A 6 -14.56 48.49 20.59
C TYR A 6 -15.85 49.02 19.94
N LEU A 7 -16.04 50.34 19.97
CA LEU A 7 -17.05 51.02 19.17
C LEU A 7 -16.45 51.38 17.83
N LEU A 8 -16.94 50.77 16.76
CA LEU A 8 -16.41 50.94 15.41
C LEU A 8 -17.43 51.63 14.50
N ASP A 9 -16.98 52.35 13.50
CA ASP A 9 -17.83 52.83 12.42
C ASP A 9 -18.38 51.64 11.62
N LYS A 10 -19.67 51.74 11.26
CA LYS A 10 -20.35 50.66 10.55
C LYS A 10 -19.78 50.37 9.15
N LYS A 11 -19.13 51.38 8.53
CA LYS A 11 -18.56 51.28 7.19
C LYS A 11 -17.04 51.13 7.28
N PRO A 12 -16.47 50.01 6.79
CA PRO A 12 -15.02 49.85 6.78
C PRO A 12 -14.34 50.89 5.86
N ILE A 13 -13.17 51.35 6.25
CA ILE A 13 -12.33 52.31 5.48
C ILE A 13 -11.75 51.60 4.26
N ALA A 14 -11.22 50.41 4.45
CA ALA A 14 -10.70 49.51 3.40
C ALA A 14 -11.11 48.09 3.71
N THR A 15 -11.31 47.28 2.66
CA THR A 15 -11.57 45.86 2.74
C THR A 15 -10.30 45.10 2.39
N GLY A 16 -10.25 43.81 2.73
CA GLY A 16 -9.10 42.95 2.41
C GLY A 16 -8.78 42.83 0.93
N ASP A 17 -9.73 43.12 0.03
CA ASP A 17 -9.57 43.00 -1.42
C ASP A 17 -8.41 43.82 -1.99
N GLY A 18 -8.08 44.96 -1.36
CA GLY A 18 -6.97 45.82 -1.75
C GLY A 18 -5.61 45.38 -1.18
N LEU A 19 -5.57 44.44 -0.25
CA LEU A 19 -4.33 43.98 0.38
C LEU A 19 -3.67 42.90 -0.51
N THR A 20 -2.41 43.14 -0.90
CA THR A 20 -1.66 42.24 -1.78
C THR A 20 -0.86 41.21 -0.98
N SER A 21 -0.27 41.61 0.14
CA SER A 21 0.51 40.72 1.01
C SER A 21 0.70 41.28 2.40
N ALA A 22 0.83 40.39 3.40
CA ALA A 22 1.28 40.71 4.74
C ALA A 22 2.33 39.69 5.18
N THR A 23 3.41 40.16 5.83
CA THR A 23 4.54 39.32 6.25
C THR A 23 5.05 39.76 7.61
N SER A 24 5.28 38.82 8.52
CA SER A 24 5.95 39.09 9.79
C SER A 24 7.46 39.26 9.58
N MET A 25 8.05 40.26 10.19
CA MET A 25 9.48 40.54 10.13
C MET A 25 9.98 41.10 11.46
N PRO A 26 11.29 40.99 11.79
CA PRO A 26 11.85 41.73 12.91
C PRO A 26 11.63 43.24 12.76
N ASP A 27 11.27 43.93 13.85
CA ASP A 27 11.08 45.37 13.83
C ASP A 27 12.42 46.08 13.49
N PRO A 28 12.48 46.88 12.38
CA PRO A 28 13.71 47.56 12.00
C PRO A 28 14.23 48.54 13.05
N GLN A 29 13.34 49.06 13.91
CA GLN A 29 13.69 50.03 14.96
C GLN A 29 14.03 49.33 16.29
N ASN A 30 13.51 48.13 16.52
CA ASN A 30 13.75 47.35 17.72
C ASN A 30 13.87 45.85 17.40
N PRO A 31 15.07 45.33 17.07
CA PRO A 31 15.26 43.95 16.62
C PRO A 31 14.85 42.87 17.63
N SER A 32 14.55 43.22 18.88
CA SER A 32 14.00 42.28 19.88
C SER A 32 12.47 42.12 19.79
N GLN A 33 11.81 42.90 18.94
CA GLN A 33 10.37 42.86 18.70
C GLN A 33 10.06 42.50 17.25
N TRP A 34 8.83 42.09 16.99
CA TRP A 34 8.36 41.76 15.65
C TRP A 34 7.36 42.79 15.16
N ALA A 35 7.39 43.04 13.86
CA ALA A 35 6.45 43.89 13.15
C ALA A 35 5.80 43.13 11.99
N ILE A 36 4.66 43.60 11.54
CA ILE A 36 3.97 43.11 10.37
C ILE A 36 4.06 44.12 9.25
N SER A 37 4.74 43.77 8.17
CA SER A 37 4.76 44.58 6.93
C SER A 37 3.58 44.14 6.04
N PHE A 38 2.85 45.09 5.49
CA PHE A 38 1.76 44.82 4.57
C PHE A 38 1.85 45.75 3.34
N SER A 39 1.26 45.29 2.24
CA SER A 39 1.24 46.06 0.98
C SER A 39 -0.14 46.01 0.34
N PHE A 40 -0.52 47.13 -0.28
CA PHE A 40 -1.75 47.33 -1.02
C PHE A 40 -1.51 47.38 -2.53
N ASP A 41 -2.53 47.07 -3.31
CA ASP A 41 -2.60 47.36 -4.74
C ASP A 41 -2.84 48.89 -4.98
N ASN A 42 -2.87 49.32 -6.24
CA ASN A 42 -3.05 50.75 -6.60
C ASN A 42 -4.39 51.32 -6.08
N ALA A 43 -5.45 50.53 -6.06
CA ALA A 43 -6.76 51.00 -5.62
C ALA A 43 -6.83 51.09 -4.09
N GLY A 44 -6.34 50.04 -3.40
CA GLY A 44 -6.24 50.00 -1.94
C GLY A 44 -5.33 51.12 -1.40
N ALA A 45 -4.17 51.35 -2.03
CA ALA A 45 -3.23 52.39 -1.66
C ALA A 45 -3.85 53.81 -1.73
N ALA A 46 -4.62 54.10 -2.76
CA ALA A 46 -5.29 55.41 -2.89
C ALA A 46 -6.33 55.65 -1.79
N ILE A 47 -7.11 54.62 -1.46
CA ILE A 47 -8.15 54.69 -0.40
C ILE A 47 -7.48 54.79 0.97
N PHE A 48 -6.52 53.91 1.22
CA PHE A 48 -5.85 53.79 2.51
C PHE A 48 -4.95 54.99 2.83
N GLY A 49 -4.24 55.49 1.80
CA GLY A 49 -3.42 56.69 1.92
C GLY A 49 -4.22 57.92 2.36
N LYS A 50 -5.37 58.16 1.74
CA LYS A 50 -6.28 59.24 2.13
C LYS A 50 -6.84 59.06 3.54
N ALA A 51 -7.30 57.87 3.85
CA ALA A 51 -7.88 57.56 5.15
C ALA A 51 -6.87 57.66 6.29
N THR A 52 -5.64 57.23 6.10
CA THR A 52 -4.57 57.36 7.11
C THR A 52 -4.09 58.78 7.29
N GLU A 53 -4.06 59.58 6.23
CA GLU A 53 -3.73 61.04 6.30
C GLU A 53 -4.76 61.83 7.12
N GLU A 54 -6.06 61.54 6.94
CA GLU A 54 -7.16 62.23 7.63
C GLU A 54 -7.30 61.77 9.11
N ASN A 55 -6.73 60.65 9.50
CA ASN A 55 -6.90 60.04 10.83
C ASN A 55 -5.60 59.80 11.60
N ILE A 56 -4.55 60.57 11.34
CA ILE A 56 -3.28 60.48 12.08
C ILE A 56 -3.54 60.67 13.59
N GLY A 57 -2.95 59.79 14.42
CA GLY A 57 -3.08 59.79 15.87
C GLY A 57 -4.32 59.07 16.40
N ARG A 58 -5.19 58.52 15.52
CA ARG A 58 -6.34 57.69 15.92
C ARG A 58 -6.04 56.21 15.81
N PRO A 59 -6.65 55.38 16.66
CA PRO A 59 -6.56 53.92 16.48
C PRO A 59 -7.39 53.49 15.29
N MET A 60 -6.88 52.50 14.55
CA MET A 60 -7.55 51.85 13.42
C MET A 60 -7.72 50.39 13.74
N ALA A 61 -8.97 49.94 13.86
CA ALA A 61 -9.25 48.55 14.14
C ALA A 61 -9.09 47.66 12.89
N ILE A 62 -8.38 46.57 13.06
CA ILE A 62 -8.31 45.46 12.09
C ILE A 62 -9.33 44.43 12.51
N VAL A 63 -10.34 44.21 11.67
CA VAL A 63 -11.48 43.33 11.96
C VAL A 63 -11.41 42.13 11.02
N LEU A 64 -11.50 40.93 11.58
CA LEU A 64 -11.61 39.67 10.86
C LEU A 64 -12.81 38.89 11.45
N ASP A 65 -13.75 38.50 10.60
CA ASP A 65 -14.96 37.74 11.00
C ASP A 65 -15.69 38.38 12.21
N ASP A 66 -15.93 39.68 12.15
CA ASP A 66 -16.58 40.50 13.19
C ASP A 66 -15.83 40.61 14.54
N LEU A 67 -14.60 40.10 14.60
CA LEU A 67 -13.71 40.24 15.75
C LEU A 67 -12.58 41.23 15.49
N VAL A 68 -12.33 42.14 16.45
CA VAL A 68 -11.17 43.03 16.39
C VAL A 68 -9.92 42.26 16.77
N VAL A 69 -9.06 41.97 15.77
CA VAL A 69 -7.79 41.26 15.95
C VAL A 69 -6.71 42.17 16.52
N SER A 70 -6.68 43.45 16.09
CA SER A 70 -5.74 44.45 16.56
C SER A 70 -6.28 45.86 16.30
N ALA A 71 -5.83 46.86 17.07
CA ALA A 71 -6.22 48.27 16.92
C ALA A 71 -5.00 49.21 16.99
N PRO A 72 -4.05 49.14 16.03
CA PRO A 72 -2.86 50.01 16.03
C PRO A 72 -3.22 51.46 15.82
N THR A 73 -2.39 52.36 16.35
CA THR A 73 -2.52 53.81 16.12
C THR A 73 -1.89 54.19 14.79
N ILE A 74 -2.55 55.06 14.03
CA ILE A 74 -2.04 55.60 12.76
C ILE A 74 -0.96 56.64 13.06
N ASN A 75 0.29 56.35 12.73
CA ASN A 75 1.42 57.24 12.98
C ASN A 75 1.72 58.18 11.81
N GLY A 76 1.19 57.91 10.62
CA GLY A 76 1.40 58.70 9.43
C GLY A 76 0.63 58.14 8.24
N ARG A 77 0.68 58.87 7.12
CA ARG A 77 0.08 58.44 5.86
C ARG A 77 0.76 57.18 5.35
N ILE A 78 -0.04 56.21 4.95
CA ILE A 78 0.40 54.92 4.42
C ILE A 78 -0.21 54.72 3.03
N ASP A 79 0.63 54.74 2.01
CA ASP A 79 0.18 54.52 0.62
C ASP A 79 0.27 53.03 0.26
N PHE A 80 1.35 52.58 -0.39
CA PHE A 80 1.48 51.23 -0.91
C PHE A 80 1.92 50.20 0.14
N THR A 81 2.78 50.63 1.08
CA THR A 81 3.33 49.74 2.11
C THR A 81 3.21 50.35 3.48
N GLY A 82 2.85 49.57 4.46
CA GLY A 82 2.78 50.00 5.84
C GLY A 82 3.38 48.94 6.76
N GLN A 83 3.59 49.36 8.01
CA GLN A 83 4.05 48.46 9.06
C GLN A 83 3.18 48.63 10.30
N ILE A 84 2.79 47.52 10.88
CA ILE A 84 2.17 47.45 12.20
C ILE A 84 3.28 47.12 13.19
N THR A 85 3.68 48.10 13.99
CA THR A 85 4.69 47.95 15.01
C THR A 85 4.06 47.90 16.39
N GLY A 86 4.65 47.13 17.32
CA GLY A 86 4.15 46.96 18.67
C GLY A 86 4.95 45.96 19.46
N ARG A 87 4.48 45.59 20.63
CA ARG A 87 5.12 44.54 21.45
C ARG A 87 4.66 43.16 21.01
N PHE A 88 4.91 42.84 19.75
CA PHE A 88 4.56 41.52 19.22
C PHE A 88 5.68 40.52 19.46
N SER A 89 5.32 39.31 19.91
CA SER A 89 6.16 38.11 19.81
C SER A 89 6.23 37.65 18.34
N ALA A 90 7.16 36.75 18.03
CA ALA A 90 7.25 36.14 16.69
C ALA A 90 5.96 35.46 16.27
N GLU A 91 5.30 34.80 17.23
CA GLU A 91 4.06 34.04 17.02
C GLU A 91 2.88 35.00 16.75
N GLU A 92 2.67 36.01 17.60
CA GLU A 92 1.59 36.98 17.43
C GLU A 92 1.72 37.77 16.12
N ALA A 93 2.93 38.16 15.72
CA ALA A 93 3.17 38.87 14.45
C ALA A 93 2.87 37.95 13.25
N ARG A 94 3.21 36.65 13.38
CA ARG A 94 2.92 35.67 12.33
C ARG A 94 1.43 35.42 12.19
N ASP A 95 0.73 35.27 13.32
CA ASP A 95 -0.72 35.02 13.35
C ASP A 95 -1.48 36.21 12.75
N LEU A 96 -1.07 37.45 13.09
CA LEU A 96 -1.67 38.64 12.51
C LEU A 96 -1.38 38.78 11.02
N ALA A 97 -0.18 38.43 10.54
CA ALA A 97 0.13 38.38 9.13
C ALA A 97 -0.72 37.34 8.37
N ILE A 98 -0.94 36.18 8.96
CA ILE A 98 -1.82 35.12 8.41
C ILE A 98 -3.27 35.63 8.37
N ALA A 99 -3.76 36.26 9.43
CA ALA A 99 -5.10 36.85 9.49
C ALA A 99 -5.34 37.87 8.42
N LEU A 100 -4.37 38.80 8.20
CA LEU A 100 -4.43 39.81 7.15
C LEU A 100 -4.44 39.17 5.74
N ASN A 101 -3.56 38.23 5.47
CA ASN A 101 -3.54 37.51 4.19
C ASN A 101 -4.82 36.70 3.95
N SER A 102 -5.39 36.09 4.99
CA SER A 102 -6.66 35.38 4.94
C SER A 102 -7.82 36.33 4.57
N GLY A 103 -7.86 37.52 5.16
CA GLY A 103 -8.84 38.55 4.85
C GLY A 103 -8.73 39.15 3.43
N SER A 104 -7.58 38.98 2.74
CA SER A 104 -7.39 39.41 1.36
C SER A 104 -7.84 38.40 0.31
N MET A 105 -8.26 37.21 0.71
CA MET A 105 -8.72 36.18 -0.23
C MET A 105 -10.07 36.55 -0.84
N VAL A 106 -10.10 36.65 -2.17
CA VAL A 106 -11.32 36.94 -2.96
C VAL A 106 -12.34 35.78 -2.86
N VAL A 107 -11.86 34.58 -2.54
CA VAL A 107 -12.68 33.37 -2.41
C VAL A 107 -12.56 32.86 -0.98
N LYS A 108 -13.71 32.60 -0.34
CA LYS A 108 -13.73 31.95 0.98
C LYS A 108 -13.16 30.55 0.90
N VAL A 109 -12.06 30.31 1.60
CA VAL A 109 -11.45 28.98 1.73
C VAL A 109 -12.19 28.17 2.79
N ARG A 110 -12.53 26.95 2.46
CA ARG A 110 -13.16 25.99 3.39
C ARG A 110 -12.24 24.79 3.56
N VAL A 111 -12.14 24.29 4.79
CA VAL A 111 -11.43 23.04 5.05
C VAL A 111 -12.34 21.90 4.59
N ASP A 112 -11.94 21.18 3.54
CA ASP A 112 -12.72 20.09 2.95
C ASP A 112 -12.29 18.72 3.51
N SER A 113 -11.06 18.58 4.00
CA SER A 113 -10.57 17.35 4.62
C SER A 113 -9.65 17.67 5.79
N THR A 114 -9.80 16.92 6.87
CA THR A 114 -8.94 17.02 8.06
C THR A 114 -8.64 15.62 8.57
N ASP A 115 -7.38 15.36 8.89
CA ASP A 115 -6.93 14.12 9.53
C ASP A 115 -6.12 14.49 10.77
N VAL A 116 -6.64 14.18 11.95
CA VAL A 116 -6.02 14.46 13.25
C VAL A 116 -5.75 13.15 13.95
N VAL A 117 -4.51 12.92 14.33
CA VAL A 117 -4.06 11.73 15.03
C VAL A 117 -3.36 12.14 16.32
N THR A 118 -3.69 11.50 17.43
CA THR A 118 -3.02 11.76 18.71
C THR A 118 -1.60 11.18 18.72
N ALA A 119 -0.72 11.77 19.53
CA ALA A 119 0.65 11.30 19.68
C ALA A 119 0.72 9.87 20.26
N SER A 120 -0.24 9.48 21.11
CA SER A 120 -0.38 8.12 21.66
C SER A 120 -0.61 7.11 20.54
N LEU A 121 -1.61 7.34 19.69
CA LEU A 121 -1.92 6.45 18.57
C LEU A 121 -0.76 6.35 17.58
N GLY A 122 -0.08 7.46 17.28
CA GLY A 122 1.11 7.45 16.42
C GLY A 122 2.25 6.60 17.00
N SER A 123 2.52 6.74 18.31
CA SER A 123 3.54 5.93 19.01
C SER A 123 3.19 4.44 19.00
N ASP A 124 1.94 4.09 19.25
CA ASP A 124 1.50 2.69 19.30
C ASP A 124 1.52 2.05 17.91
N SER A 125 1.14 2.79 16.87
CA SER A 125 1.24 2.33 15.49
C SER A 125 2.69 2.08 15.06
N VAL A 126 3.64 2.93 15.46
CA VAL A 126 5.08 2.71 15.20
C VAL A 126 5.58 1.47 15.94
N LYS A 127 5.25 1.29 17.22
CA LYS A 127 5.63 0.09 18.00
C LYS A 127 5.06 -1.18 17.37
N SER A 128 3.80 -1.17 17.02
CA SER A 128 3.10 -2.28 16.34
C SER A 128 3.75 -2.62 15.01
N GLY A 129 4.07 -1.60 14.21
CA GLY A 129 4.79 -1.76 12.94
C GLY A 129 6.18 -2.39 13.13
N VAL A 130 6.98 -1.89 14.06
CA VAL A 130 8.31 -2.47 14.38
C VAL A 130 8.20 -3.90 14.89
N THR A 131 7.24 -4.19 15.75
CA THR A 131 6.98 -5.54 16.26
C THR A 131 6.62 -6.50 15.13
N SER A 132 5.71 -6.10 14.24
CA SER A 132 5.32 -6.87 13.06
C SER A 132 6.51 -7.14 12.14
N ALA A 133 7.36 -6.11 11.92
CA ALA A 133 8.56 -6.23 11.09
C ALA A 133 9.54 -7.25 11.67
N LEU A 134 9.81 -7.20 12.97
CA LEU A 134 10.74 -8.11 13.64
C LEU A 134 10.23 -9.55 13.61
N TRP A 135 8.97 -9.79 13.94
CA TRP A 135 8.38 -11.12 13.86
C TRP A 135 8.27 -11.64 12.43
N GLY A 136 7.88 -10.79 11.47
CA GLY A 136 7.83 -11.13 10.05
C GLY A 136 9.22 -11.52 9.52
N LEU A 137 10.25 -10.73 9.83
CA LEU A 137 11.63 -11.02 9.45
C LEU A 137 12.12 -12.32 10.10
N LEU A 138 11.84 -12.55 11.41
CA LEU A 138 12.23 -13.74 12.12
C LEU A 138 11.61 -15.00 11.51
N MET A 139 10.29 -15.00 11.27
CA MET A 139 9.59 -16.15 10.69
C MET A 139 10.10 -16.44 9.27
N THR A 140 10.31 -15.40 8.47
CA THR A 140 10.89 -15.51 7.14
C THR A 140 12.32 -16.04 7.19
N ALA A 141 13.15 -15.53 8.11
CA ALA A 141 14.52 -16.01 8.31
C ALA A 141 14.54 -17.50 8.70
N VAL A 142 13.70 -17.93 9.63
CA VAL A 142 13.58 -19.34 10.03
C VAL A 142 13.19 -20.20 8.85
N ALA A 143 12.20 -19.79 8.04
CA ALA A 143 11.77 -20.53 6.87
C ALA A 143 12.86 -20.64 5.80
N VAL A 144 13.49 -19.51 5.45
CA VAL A 144 14.48 -19.46 4.37
C VAL A 144 15.79 -20.14 4.77
N VAL A 145 16.30 -19.86 5.98
CA VAL A 145 17.53 -20.50 6.48
C VAL A 145 17.28 -21.99 6.75
N GLY A 146 16.12 -22.35 7.30
CA GLY A 146 15.75 -23.75 7.53
C GLY A 146 15.65 -24.55 6.23
N TYR A 147 15.11 -23.97 5.17
CA TYR A 147 14.93 -24.65 3.89
C TYR A 147 16.17 -24.65 3.01
N TYR A 148 16.88 -23.52 2.87
CA TYR A 148 18.05 -23.37 1.99
C TYR A 148 19.37 -23.51 2.73
N LEU A 149 19.39 -23.61 4.06
CA LEU A 149 20.60 -23.72 4.89
C LEU A 149 21.55 -22.55 4.63
N PHE A 150 22.78 -22.80 4.20
CA PHE A 150 23.79 -21.75 4.01
C PHE A 150 23.40 -20.71 2.94
N PRO A 151 22.90 -21.05 1.75
CA PRO A 151 22.29 -20.08 0.84
C PRO A 151 21.20 -19.22 1.50
N GLY A 152 20.39 -19.82 2.37
CA GLY A 152 19.39 -19.08 3.14
C GLY A 152 19.97 -18.04 4.10
N PHE A 153 21.14 -18.32 4.69
CA PHE A 153 21.87 -17.35 5.50
C PHE A 153 22.37 -16.16 4.66
N ILE A 154 22.81 -16.40 3.42
CA ILE A 154 23.15 -15.31 2.48
C ILE A 154 21.93 -14.46 2.15
N ALA A 155 20.75 -15.10 1.93
CA ALA A 155 19.50 -14.38 1.72
C ALA A 155 19.12 -13.51 2.93
N LEU A 156 19.29 -14.00 4.16
CA LEU A 156 19.03 -13.23 5.37
C LEU A 156 19.89 -11.95 5.43
N ILE A 157 21.18 -12.05 5.10
CA ILE A 157 22.04 -10.86 5.02
C ILE A 157 21.51 -9.88 3.97
N ALA A 158 21.15 -10.39 2.77
CA ALA A 158 20.59 -9.55 1.71
C ALA A 158 19.27 -8.86 2.13
N LEU A 159 18.40 -9.54 2.88
CA LEU A 159 17.16 -8.98 3.41
C LEU A 159 17.40 -7.86 4.43
N ILE A 160 18.33 -8.06 5.36
CA ILE A 160 18.70 -7.02 6.33
C ILE A 160 19.27 -5.80 5.62
N LEU A 161 20.14 -6.02 4.63
CA LEU A 161 20.71 -4.94 3.82
C LEU A 161 19.64 -4.23 2.97
N ASN A 162 18.61 -4.95 2.48
CA ASN A 162 17.49 -4.34 1.78
C ASN A 162 16.68 -3.41 2.70
N GLY A 163 16.34 -3.87 3.91
CA GLY A 163 15.67 -3.03 4.90
C GLY A 163 16.48 -1.77 5.25
N LEU A 164 17.79 -1.92 5.47
CA LEU A 164 18.69 -0.80 5.71
C LEU A 164 18.78 0.15 4.51
N PHE A 165 18.80 -0.38 3.29
CA PHE A 165 18.80 0.41 2.06
C PHE A 165 17.53 1.27 1.95
N ILE A 166 16.36 0.70 2.23
CA ILE A 166 15.09 1.44 2.19
C ILE A 166 15.13 2.59 3.21
N LEU A 167 15.51 2.31 4.47
CA LEU A 167 15.59 3.33 5.52
C LEU A 167 16.61 4.42 5.18
N ALA A 168 17.78 4.03 4.67
CA ALA A 168 18.84 4.97 4.27
C ALA A 168 18.39 5.86 3.09
N ALA A 169 17.71 5.29 2.09
CA ALA A 169 17.18 6.04 0.96
C ALA A 169 16.10 7.04 1.40
N MET A 170 15.17 6.61 2.25
CA MET A 170 14.14 7.51 2.80
C MET A 170 14.76 8.66 3.60
N ALA A 171 15.74 8.36 4.46
CA ALA A 171 16.44 9.38 5.24
C ALA A 171 17.22 10.35 4.34
N TYR A 172 17.90 9.84 3.29
CA TYR A 172 18.67 10.67 2.35
C TYR A 172 17.78 11.65 1.57
N PHE A 173 16.62 11.20 1.13
CA PHE A 173 15.68 12.04 0.40
C PHE A 173 14.74 12.86 1.30
N GLY A 174 14.87 12.79 2.61
CA GLY A 174 14.02 13.50 3.56
C GLY A 174 12.55 13.09 3.51
N MET A 175 12.28 11.83 3.15
CA MET A 175 10.91 11.33 2.99
C MET A 175 10.33 10.90 4.34
N THR A 176 9.06 11.21 4.57
CA THR A 176 8.34 10.85 5.79
C THR A 176 7.84 9.41 5.72
N LEU A 177 8.13 8.62 6.73
CA LEU A 177 7.60 7.27 6.87
C LEU A 177 6.15 7.32 7.39
N THR A 178 5.18 7.08 6.51
CA THR A 178 3.75 7.03 6.86
C THR A 178 3.37 5.66 7.41
N LEU A 179 2.20 5.53 8.08
CA LEU A 179 1.71 4.23 8.57
C LEU A 179 1.57 3.18 7.45
N PRO A 180 0.92 3.47 6.30
CA PRO A 180 0.98 2.57 5.16
C PRO A 180 2.41 2.36 4.63
N GLY A 181 3.29 3.36 4.74
CA GLY A 181 4.70 3.24 4.37
C GLY A 181 5.45 2.22 5.20
N ILE A 182 5.15 2.11 6.51
CA ILE A 182 5.67 1.03 7.37
C ILE A 182 5.21 -0.34 6.84
N ALA A 183 3.93 -0.48 6.49
CA ALA A 183 3.43 -1.71 5.88
C ALA A 183 4.14 -2.03 4.56
N GLY A 184 4.39 -1.02 3.72
CA GLY A 184 5.16 -1.14 2.47
C GLY A 184 6.60 -1.61 2.69
N LEU A 185 7.27 -1.08 3.71
CA LEU A 185 8.62 -1.50 4.10
C LEU A 185 8.64 -2.98 4.52
N ILE A 186 7.73 -3.37 5.41
CA ILE A 186 7.61 -4.74 5.92
C ILE A 186 7.32 -5.71 4.77
N LEU A 187 6.39 -5.35 3.91
CA LEU A 187 6.02 -6.13 2.72
C LEU A 187 7.19 -6.24 1.73
N SER A 188 7.93 -5.15 1.50
CA SER A 188 9.10 -5.16 0.62
C SER A 188 10.19 -6.13 1.11
N ILE A 189 10.39 -6.25 2.44
CA ILE A 189 11.27 -7.26 3.03
C ILE A 189 10.75 -8.67 2.70
N GLY A 190 9.45 -8.91 2.85
CA GLY A 190 8.83 -10.19 2.49
C GLY A 190 9.01 -10.55 1.02
N MET A 191 8.79 -9.59 0.13
CA MET A 191 8.93 -9.79 -1.33
C MET A 191 10.38 -9.93 -1.78
N ALA A 192 11.34 -9.33 -1.08
CA ALA A 192 12.76 -9.44 -1.42
C ALA A 192 13.30 -10.88 -1.31
N VAL A 193 12.66 -11.72 -0.51
CA VAL A 193 12.96 -13.16 -0.42
C VAL A 193 12.78 -13.86 -1.76
N ASP A 194 11.73 -13.50 -2.51
CA ASP A 194 11.38 -14.20 -3.76
C ASP A 194 12.51 -14.15 -4.78
N SER A 195 13.20 -13.02 -4.92
CA SER A 195 14.35 -12.90 -5.81
C SER A 195 15.47 -13.87 -5.43
N ASN A 196 15.75 -14.03 -4.12
CA ASN A 196 16.77 -14.97 -3.64
C ASN A 196 16.32 -16.43 -3.86
N VAL A 197 15.05 -16.74 -3.56
CA VAL A 197 14.47 -18.07 -3.79
C VAL A 197 14.58 -18.49 -5.26
N LEU A 198 14.28 -17.57 -6.18
CA LEU A 198 14.40 -17.84 -7.61
C LEU A 198 15.83 -18.20 -8.02
N VAL A 199 16.81 -17.46 -7.51
CA VAL A 199 18.24 -17.77 -7.75
C VAL A 199 18.57 -19.15 -7.17
N PHE A 200 18.15 -19.45 -5.96
CA PHE A 200 18.48 -20.72 -5.29
C PHE A 200 17.86 -21.92 -5.99
N GLU A 201 16.62 -21.82 -6.46
CA GLU A 201 15.98 -22.91 -7.21
C GLU A 201 16.68 -23.13 -8.56
N ARG A 202 17.13 -22.06 -9.25
CA ARG A 202 17.92 -22.20 -10.48
C ARG A 202 19.30 -22.80 -10.20
N ILE A 203 19.99 -22.41 -9.12
CA ILE A 203 21.26 -23.04 -8.70
C ILE A 203 21.01 -24.55 -8.40
N ARG A 204 19.93 -24.88 -7.68
CA ARG A 204 19.55 -26.26 -7.39
C ARG A 204 19.31 -27.09 -8.66
N GLU A 205 18.63 -26.51 -9.65
CA GLU A 205 18.41 -27.15 -10.96
C GLU A 205 19.74 -27.48 -11.65
N GLU A 206 20.68 -26.53 -11.70
CA GLU A 206 22.00 -26.74 -12.31
C GLU A 206 22.85 -27.78 -11.56
N LEU A 207 22.79 -27.79 -10.22
CA LEU A 207 23.45 -28.82 -9.41
C LEU A 207 22.89 -30.23 -9.68
N ARG A 208 21.56 -30.36 -9.87
CA ARG A 208 20.91 -31.62 -10.25
C ARG A 208 21.32 -32.11 -11.65
N LEU A 209 21.68 -31.20 -12.56
CA LEU A 209 22.23 -31.52 -13.88
C LEU A 209 23.68 -31.99 -13.82
N GLY A 210 24.32 -31.90 -12.64
CA GLY A 210 25.70 -32.37 -12.41
C GLY A 210 26.76 -31.30 -12.63
N HIS A 211 26.40 -30.04 -12.76
CA HIS A 211 27.35 -28.94 -12.86
C HIS A 211 28.11 -28.72 -11.54
N SER A 212 29.33 -28.19 -11.63
CA SER A 212 30.08 -27.79 -10.44
C SER A 212 29.40 -26.66 -9.71
N VAL A 213 29.63 -26.50 -8.40
CA VAL A 213 28.96 -25.48 -7.56
C VAL A 213 29.16 -24.06 -8.13
N LEU A 214 30.38 -23.69 -8.52
CA LEU A 214 30.67 -22.37 -9.09
C LEU A 214 29.98 -22.17 -10.44
N SER A 215 29.97 -23.18 -11.32
CA SER A 215 29.23 -23.11 -12.59
C SER A 215 27.71 -23.03 -12.36
N ALA A 216 27.20 -23.76 -11.39
CA ALA A 216 25.79 -23.72 -11.04
C ALA A 216 25.37 -22.35 -10.48
N ILE A 217 26.21 -21.70 -9.66
CA ILE A 217 25.99 -20.35 -9.14
C ILE A 217 25.98 -19.35 -10.32
N ASP A 218 26.98 -19.36 -11.18
CA ASP A 218 27.06 -18.44 -12.32
C ASP A 218 25.86 -18.56 -13.26
N THR A 219 25.52 -19.79 -13.64
CA THR A 219 24.39 -20.06 -14.53
C THR A 219 23.06 -19.74 -13.86
N GLY A 220 22.91 -20.08 -12.56
CA GLY A 220 21.73 -19.82 -11.77
C GLY A 220 21.40 -18.34 -11.69
N PHE A 221 22.37 -17.49 -11.34
CA PHE A 221 22.19 -16.04 -11.32
C PHE A 221 21.85 -15.47 -12.70
N LYS A 222 22.55 -15.89 -13.77
CA LYS A 222 22.26 -15.42 -15.14
C LYS A 222 20.85 -15.76 -15.60
N LYS A 223 20.40 -16.99 -15.35
CA LYS A 223 19.04 -17.43 -15.73
C LYS A 223 17.96 -16.78 -14.88
N ALA A 224 18.20 -16.62 -13.57
CA ALA A 224 17.24 -16.01 -12.67
C ALA A 224 17.07 -14.50 -12.92
N ALA A 225 18.15 -13.78 -13.28
CA ALA A 225 18.14 -12.33 -13.39
C ALA A 225 17.04 -11.78 -14.30
N VAL A 226 16.77 -12.45 -15.42
CA VAL A 226 15.74 -12.01 -16.38
C VAL A 226 14.34 -12.07 -15.73
N ALA A 227 14.00 -13.20 -15.12
CA ALA A 227 12.70 -13.37 -14.48
C ALA A 227 12.54 -12.44 -13.25
N ILE A 228 13.63 -12.21 -12.49
CA ILE A 228 13.65 -11.27 -11.37
C ILE A 228 13.41 -9.84 -11.85
N LEU A 229 14.03 -9.41 -12.94
CA LEU A 229 13.81 -8.09 -13.52
C LEU A 229 12.37 -7.93 -14.00
N ASP A 230 11.86 -8.92 -14.74
CA ASP A 230 10.49 -8.89 -15.27
C ASP A 230 9.44 -8.80 -14.15
N SER A 231 9.58 -9.59 -13.09
CA SER A 231 8.65 -9.62 -11.96
C SER A 231 8.70 -8.35 -11.10
N ASN A 232 9.90 -7.84 -10.82
CA ASN A 232 10.05 -6.62 -10.05
C ASN A 232 9.58 -5.39 -10.85
N LEU A 233 9.74 -5.38 -12.17
CA LEU A 233 9.25 -4.30 -13.02
C LEU A 233 7.71 -4.21 -13.00
N THR A 234 6.99 -5.33 -12.95
CA THR A 234 5.53 -5.29 -12.82
C THR A 234 5.08 -4.70 -11.49
N THR A 235 5.74 -5.04 -10.40
CA THR A 235 5.50 -4.44 -9.09
C THR A 235 5.85 -2.95 -9.09
N PHE A 236 6.94 -2.56 -9.75
CA PHE A 236 7.34 -1.16 -9.89
C PHE A 236 6.34 -0.34 -10.71
N ILE A 237 5.77 -0.91 -11.79
CA ILE A 237 4.68 -0.27 -12.54
C ILE A 237 3.46 -0.02 -11.64
N ALA A 238 3.04 -1.01 -10.85
CA ALA A 238 1.95 -0.84 -9.90
C ALA A 238 2.25 0.26 -8.87
N ALA A 239 3.48 0.32 -8.35
CA ALA A 239 3.92 1.34 -7.41
C ALA A 239 3.94 2.76 -8.02
N ILE A 240 4.36 2.91 -9.29
CA ILE A 240 4.33 4.20 -10.00
C ILE A 240 2.88 4.67 -10.20
N VAL A 241 1.99 3.77 -10.61
CA VAL A 241 0.57 4.10 -10.76
C VAL A 241 -0.02 4.53 -9.42
N LEU A 242 0.32 3.79 -8.35
CA LEU A 242 -0.12 4.14 -6.99
C LEU A 242 0.44 5.50 -6.53
N PHE A 243 1.67 5.83 -6.89
CA PHE A 243 2.27 7.15 -6.61
C PHE A 243 1.54 8.28 -7.36
N GLN A 244 1.18 8.06 -8.62
CA GLN A 244 0.51 9.06 -9.45
C GLN A 244 -0.93 9.38 -9.00
N PHE A 245 -1.65 8.36 -8.52
CA PHE A 245 -3.06 8.49 -8.11
C PHE A 245 -3.23 8.48 -6.58
N GLY A 246 -2.19 8.15 -5.84
CA GLY A 246 -2.20 8.17 -4.37
C GLY A 246 -2.08 9.58 -3.83
N THR A 247 -2.65 9.81 -2.66
CA THR A 247 -2.56 11.07 -1.92
C THR A 247 -2.14 10.82 -0.49
N GLY A 248 -1.34 11.73 0.06
CA GLY A 248 -0.95 11.72 1.46
C GLY A 248 -0.29 10.39 1.91
N PRO A 249 -0.89 9.66 2.85
CA PRO A 249 -0.28 8.44 3.40
C PRO A 249 -0.01 7.34 2.36
N ILE A 250 -0.80 7.25 1.27
CA ILE A 250 -0.64 6.24 0.22
C ILE A 250 0.54 6.56 -0.69
N GLU A 251 0.80 7.83 -0.95
CA GLU A 251 2.00 8.25 -1.66
C GLU A 251 3.26 7.77 -0.93
N GLY A 252 3.30 7.90 0.41
CA GLY A 252 4.38 7.37 1.24
C GLY A 252 4.55 5.85 1.10
N PHE A 253 3.45 5.09 1.00
CA PHE A 253 3.48 3.66 0.73
C PHE A 253 4.07 3.37 -0.67
N ALA A 254 3.62 4.06 -1.70
CA ALA A 254 4.09 3.88 -3.07
C ALA A 254 5.60 4.16 -3.20
N ILE A 255 6.10 5.18 -2.50
CA ILE A 255 7.52 5.52 -2.42
C ILE A 255 8.32 4.40 -1.74
N THR A 256 7.88 3.94 -0.55
CA THR A 256 8.58 2.86 0.16
C THR A 256 8.60 1.57 -0.64
N LEU A 257 7.51 1.23 -1.31
CA LEU A 257 7.43 0.07 -2.20
C LEU A 257 8.37 0.21 -3.40
N SER A 258 8.42 1.39 -4.04
CA SER A 258 9.31 1.67 -5.18
C SER A 258 10.79 1.54 -4.79
N ILE A 259 11.19 2.14 -3.67
CA ILE A 259 12.55 2.02 -3.12
C ILE A 259 12.84 0.56 -2.76
N GLY A 260 11.87 -0.14 -2.17
CA GLY A 260 11.99 -1.55 -1.81
C GLY A 260 12.24 -2.45 -3.01
N VAL A 261 11.54 -2.24 -4.12
CA VAL A 261 11.76 -2.98 -5.38
C VAL A 261 13.16 -2.73 -5.94
N ILE A 262 13.63 -1.47 -5.96
CA ILE A 262 14.99 -1.13 -6.39
C ILE A 262 16.02 -1.79 -5.46
N GLY A 263 15.79 -1.70 -4.15
CA GLY A 263 16.62 -2.34 -3.14
C GLY A 263 16.70 -3.86 -3.30
N THR A 264 15.57 -4.50 -3.62
CA THR A 264 15.50 -5.94 -3.89
C THR A 264 16.34 -6.36 -5.08
N LEU A 265 16.31 -5.59 -6.17
CA LEU A 265 17.16 -5.86 -7.34
C LEU A 265 18.64 -5.70 -6.98
N LEU A 266 19.01 -4.65 -6.26
CA LEU A 266 20.37 -4.41 -5.82
C LEU A 266 20.87 -5.51 -4.88
N THR A 267 20.11 -5.81 -3.83
CA THR A 267 20.53 -6.77 -2.79
C THR A 267 20.44 -8.21 -3.27
N GLY A 268 19.44 -8.58 -4.06
CA GLY A 268 19.27 -9.94 -4.57
C GLY A 268 20.27 -10.29 -5.68
N LEU A 269 20.46 -9.41 -6.68
CA LEU A 269 21.30 -9.71 -7.83
C LEU A 269 22.77 -9.31 -7.63
N VAL A 270 23.04 -8.15 -7.02
CA VAL A 270 24.43 -7.65 -6.91
C VAL A 270 25.06 -8.11 -5.59
N VAL A 271 24.42 -7.79 -4.45
CA VAL A 271 24.98 -8.14 -3.14
C VAL A 271 24.94 -9.64 -2.92
N GLY A 272 23.80 -10.30 -3.23
CA GLY A 272 23.66 -11.75 -3.15
C GLY A 272 24.74 -12.47 -3.97
N ARG A 273 24.96 -12.02 -5.22
CA ARG A 273 26.02 -12.57 -6.07
C ARG A 273 27.40 -12.39 -5.45
N ALA A 274 27.73 -11.18 -4.99
CA ALA A 274 29.03 -10.89 -4.38
C ALA A 274 29.28 -11.76 -3.12
N LEU A 275 28.24 -11.99 -2.31
CA LEU A 275 28.32 -12.86 -1.13
C LEU A 275 28.55 -14.33 -1.54
N PHE A 276 27.86 -14.84 -2.56
CA PHE A 276 28.09 -16.18 -3.08
C PHE A 276 29.53 -16.34 -3.58
N ASP A 277 30.01 -15.41 -4.40
CA ASP A 277 31.38 -15.44 -4.92
C ASP A 277 32.39 -15.39 -3.76
N PHE A 278 32.20 -14.52 -2.78
CA PHE A 278 33.08 -14.42 -1.61
C PHE A 278 33.20 -15.74 -0.83
N PHE A 279 32.06 -16.41 -0.53
CA PHE A 279 32.08 -17.62 0.30
C PHE A 279 32.51 -18.86 -0.48
N TYR A 280 32.10 -19.01 -1.73
CA TYR A 280 32.33 -20.22 -2.51
C TYR A 280 33.62 -20.20 -3.30
N GLU A 281 34.08 -19.07 -3.88
CA GLU A 281 35.37 -18.97 -4.54
C GLU A 281 36.52 -19.11 -3.54
N ARG A 282 36.41 -18.54 -2.38
CA ARG A 282 37.39 -18.71 -1.29
C ARG A 282 37.31 -20.08 -0.61
N ARG A 283 36.43 -20.96 -1.06
CA ARG A 283 36.23 -22.32 -0.53
C ARG A 283 35.91 -22.35 0.98
N ILE A 284 35.39 -21.27 1.55
CA ILE A 284 34.90 -21.23 2.91
C ILE A 284 33.75 -22.21 3.05
N VAL A 285 32.88 -22.27 2.02
CA VAL A 285 31.81 -23.27 1.89
C VAL A 285 32.04 -24.08 0.60
N LYS A 286 32.03 -25.40 0.72
CA LYS A 286 32.33 -26.31 -0.37
C LYS A 286 31.12 -26.87 -1.10
N SER A 287 29.94 -26.79 -0.48
CA SER A 287 28.72 -27.42 -1.00
C SER A 287 27.51 -26.52 -0.75
N ALA A 288 26.65 -26.42 -1.74
CA ALA A 288 25.36 -25.73 -1.64
C ALA A 288 24.24 -26.76 -1.33
N HIS A 289 24.27 -27.31 -0.11
CA HIS A 289 23.20 -28.20 0.34
C HIS A 289 21.92 -27.40 0.60
N MET A 290 20.79 -27.90 0.12
CA MET A 290 19.45 -27.34 0.28
C MET A 290 18.48 -28.49 0.56
N LEU A 291 17.51 -28.30 1.45
CA LEU A 291 16.50 -29.30 1.73
C LEU A 291 15.57 -29.50 0.52
N ASN A 292 15.18 -30.75 0.29
CA ASN A 292 14.22 -31.13 -0.76
C ASN A 292 12.89 -31.54 -0.11
N ALA A 293 12.06 -30.56 0.26
CA ALA A 293 10.74 -30.86 0.83
C ALA A 293 9.79 -31.43 -0.25
N ILE A 294 9.89 -30.93 -1.48
CA ILE A 294 9.12 -31.45 -2.62
C ILE A 294 10.06 -32.28 -3.48
N PRO A 295 9.81 -33.59 -3.63
CA PRO A 295 10.64 -34.47 -4.49
C PRO A 295 10.66 -33.95 -5.93
N ALA A 296 11.84 -34.06 -6.57
CA ALA A 296 11.99 -33.62 -7.96
C ALA A 296 11.14 -34.42 -8.96
N ASP A 297 10.70 -35.61 -8.57
CA ASP A 297 9.87 -36.50 -9.38
C ASP A 297 8.36 -36.30 -9.17
N THR A 298 7.97 -35.22 -8.47
CA THR A 298 6.56 -34.88 -8.27
C THR A 298 5.87 -34.66 -9.62
N ARG A 299 4.74 -35.32 -9.85
CA ARG A 299 3.96 -35.25 -11.09
C ARG A 299 2.48 -35.13 -10.77
N ILE A 300 2.08 -33.94 -10.33
CA ILE A 300 0.67 -33.64 -10.08
C ILE A 300 0.04 -33.21 -11.40
N PRO A 301 -1.05 -33.84 -11.86
CA PRO A 301 -1.73 -33.49 -13.10
C PRO A 301 -2.68 -32.33 -12.88
N PHE A 302 -2.18 -31.12 -12.70
CA PHE A 302 -2.96 -29.90 -12.44
C PHE A 302 -3.97 -29.62 -13.56
N MET A 303 -3.55 -29.78 -14.81
CA MET A 303 -4.39 -29.46 -15.97
C MET A 303 -5.53 -30.46 -16.18
N LYS A 304 -5.53 -31.61 -15.48
CA LYS A 304 -6.66 -32.52 -15.43
C LYS A 304 -7.90 -31.87 -14.78
N PHE A 305 -7.67 -31.03 -13.77
CA PHE A 305 -8.74 -30.38 -13.00
C PHE A 305 -9.09 -28.99 -13.53
N ARG A 306 -8.42 -28.49 -14.59
CA ARG A 306 -8.55 -27.11 -15.09
C ARG A 306 -10.00 -26.68 -15.32
N ASN A 307 -10.84 -27.52 -15.97
CA ASN A 307 -12.21 -27.14 -16.29
C ASN A 307 -13.06 -26.98 -15.02
N ALA A 308 -12.91 -27.88 -14.05
CA ALA A 308 -13.63 -27.79 -12.78
C ALA A 308 -13.20 -26.54 -12.00
N CYS A 309 -11.88 -26.29 -11.91
CA CYS A 309 -11.34 -25.11 -11.21
C CYS A 309 -11.79 -23.79 -11.87
N VAL A 310 -11.75 -23.71 -13.20
CA VAL A 310 -12.19 -22.51 -13.93
C VAL A 310 -13.69 -22.27 -13.74
N ILE A 311 -14.53 -23.32 -13.78
CA ILE A 311 -15.98 -23.18 -13.57
C ILE A 311 -16.27 -22.73 -12.13
N VAL A 312 -15.65 -23.37 -11.13
CA VAL A 312 -15.82 -22.98 -9.72
C VAL A 312 -15.37 -21.53 -9.51
N SER A 313 -14.20 -21.15 -10.04
CA SER A 313 -13.71 -19.77 -9.96
C SER A 313 -14.63 -18.78 -10.65
N ALA A 314 -15.18 -19.11 -11.81
CA ALA A 314 -16.15 -18.24 -12.51
C ALA A 314 -17.41 -18.01 -11.67
N ILE A 315 -17.93 -19.07 -11.03
CA ILE A 315 -19.07 -18.96 -10.11
C ILE A 315 -18.72 -18.08 -8.92
N LEU A 316 -17.55 -18.29 -8.31
CA LEU A 316 -17.09 -17.48 -7.18
C LEU A 316 -16.90 -16.02 -7.57
N VAL A 317 -16.34 -15.71 -8.74
CA VAL A 317 -16.20 -14.33 -9.25
C VAL A 317 -17.57 -13.67 -9.42
N VAL A 318 -18.53 -14.37 -10.05
CA VAL A 318 -19.89 -13.82 -10.24
C VAL A 318 -20.58 -13.60 -8.89
N ALA A 319 -20.46 -14.55 -7.95
CA ALA A 319 -21.01 -14.42 -6.61
C ALA A 319 -20.34 -13.25 -5.83
N SER A 320 -19.01 -13.12 -5.92
CA SER A 320 -18.23 -12.05 -5.31
C SER A 320 -18.64 -10.68 -5.82
N LEU A 321 -18.70 -10.51 -7.14
CA LEU A 321 -19.12 -9.25 -7.74
C LEU A 321 -20.60 -8.93 -7.47
N GLY A 322 -21.47 -9.95 -7.45
CA GLY A 322 -22.88 -9.81 -7.10
C GLY A 322 -23.07 -9.35 -5.64
N LEU A 323 -22.35 -9.97 -4.70
CA LEU A 323 -22.40 -9.59 -3.28
C LEU A 323 -21.82 -8.18 -3.07
N PHE A 324 -20.66 -7.91 -3.65
CA PHE A 324 -20.04 -6.59 -3.59
C PHE A 324 -20.96 -5.50 -4.16
N GLY A 325 -21.56 -5.74 -5.33
CA GLY A 325 -22.49 -4.81 -5.97
C GLY A 325 -23.76 -4.57 -5.15
N ALA A 326 -24.32 -5.62 -4.54
CA ALA A 326 -25.49 -5.50 -3.68
C ALA A 326 -25.20 -4.62 -2.43
N LYS A 327 -24.05 -4.86 -1.77
CA LYS A 327 -23.64 -4.07 -0.60
C LYS A 327 -23.17 -2.66 -0.97
N LEU A 328 -22.59 -2.48 -2.15
CA LEU A 328 -22.25 -1.15 -2.68
C LEU A 328 -23.53 -0.32 -2.89
N GLY A 329 -24.59 -0.93 -3.41
CA GLY A 329 -25.91 -0.30 -3.54
C GLY A 329 -26.56 0.07 -2.21
N GLN A 330 -26.23 -0.62 -1.12
CA GLN A 330 -26.64 -0.30 0.24
C GLN A 330 -25.77 0.80 0.90
N GLY A 331 -24.69 1.24 0.25
CA GLY A 331 -23.78 2.25 0.79
C GLY A 331 -22.86 1.76 1.92
N THR A 332 -22.73 0.45 2.14
CA THR A 332 -21.94 -0.10 3.25
C THR A 332 -20.49 -0.45 2.91
N MET A 333 -20.18 -0.55 1.60
CA MET A 333 -18.89 -1.07 1.14
C MET A 333 -17.78 -0.04 0.99
N LEU A 334 -18.08 1.24 0.90
CA LEU A 334 -17.08 2.28 0.77
C LEU A 334 -16.71 2.85 2.14
N GLY A 335 -15.43 3.03 2.37
CA GLY A 335 -14.91 3.74 3.54
C GLY A 335 -15.19 5.24 3.47
N VAL A 336 -14.94 5.93 4.57
CA VAL A 336 -15.13 7.39 4.69
C VAL A 336 -14.33 8.16 3.64
N ASP A 337 -13.18 7.61 3.24
CA ASP A 337 -12.34 8.18 2.19
C ASP A 337 -13.09 8.42 0.87
N PHE A 338 -14.11 7.60 0.59
CA PHE A 338 -14.86 7.60 -0.68
C PHE A 338 -16.29 8.08 -0.56
N MET A 339 -16.90 7.93 0.62
CA MET A 339 -18.32 8.23 0.83
C MET A 339 -18.57 9.62 1.38
N GLN A 340 -17.52 10.37 1.73
CA GLN A 340 -17.64 11.59 2.52
C GLN A 340 -18.19 11.31 3.95
N GLY A 341 -17.73 12.05 4.92
CA GLY A 341 -18.16 11.89 6.32
C GLY A 341 -16.99 12.00 7.28
N THR A 342 -17.29 11.65 8.52
CA THR A 342 -16.30 11.68 9.59
C THR A 342 -16.15 10.28 10.18
N ASN A 343 -14.92 9.82 10.27
CA ASN A 343 -14.51 8.61 10.99
C ASN A 343 -13.78 9.04 12.26
N VAL A 344 -14.25 8.59 13.38
CA VAL A 344 -13.68 8.93 14.68
C VAL A 344 -13.36 7.65 15.42
N ARG A 345 -12.16 7.58 15.99
CA ARG A 345 -11.80 6.56 16.95
C ARG A 345 -11.80 7.18 18.33
N ILE A 346 -12.59 6.60 19.23
CA ILE A 346 -12.69 7.02 20.62
C ILE A 346 -12.27 5.89 21.53
N ASN A 347 -11.63 6.26 22.63
CA ASN A 347 -11.35 5.40 23.77
C ASN A 347 -12.18 5.89 24.96
N MET A 348 -13.02 5.01 25.52
CA MET A 348 -13.77 5.29 26.73
C MET A 348 -13.05 4.62 27.89
N HIS A 349 -12.80 5.35 28.99
CA HIS A 349 -12.11 4.82 30.14
C HIS A 349 -12.81 3.58 30.73
N GLU A 350 -12.04 2.64 31.29
CA GLU A 350 -12.44 1.29 31.71
C GLU A 350 -13.62 1.25 32.71
N ASP A 351 -13.86 2.33 33.45
CA ASP A 351 -14.94 2.42 34.43
C ASP A 351 -16.36 2.49 33.80
N THR A 352 -16.45 2.62 32.48
CA THR A 352 -17.72 2.77 31.75
C THR A 352 -17.90 1.58 30.81
N ALA A 353 -18.58 0.52 31.25
CA ALA A 353 -19.01 -0.56 30.36
C ALA A 353 -20.11 -0.06 29.42
N VAL A 354 -19.75 0.34 28.20
CA VAL A 354 -20.69 0.85 27.19
C VAL A 354 -20.81 -0.16 26.07
N ASP A 355 -22.06 -0.51 25.73
CA ASP A 355 -22.34 -1.39 24.59
C ASP A 355 -22.44 -0.58 23.28
N VAL A 356 -22.13 -1.22 22.15
CA VAL A 356 -22.27 -0.68 20.80
C VAL A 356 -23.67 -0.11 20.53
N ALA A 357 -24.72 -0.76 21.08
CA ALA A 357 -26.09 -0.31 20.94
C ALA A 357 -26.31 1.03 21.63
N ALA A 358 -25.79 1.21 22.85
CA ALA A 358 -25.89 2.45 23.60
C ALA A 358 -25.17 3.63 22.91
N VAL A 359 -23.96 3.37 22.36
CA VAL A 359 -23.23 4.38 21.57
C VAL A 359 -24.03 4.79 20.34
N ARG A 360 -24.60 3.82 19.61
CA ARG A 360 -25.41 4.11 18.42
C ARG A 360 -26.66 4.90 18.75
N GLU A 361 -27.35 4.56 19.84
CA GLU A 361 -28.54 5.25 20.30
C GLU A 361 -28.23 6.70 20.70
N ALA A 362 -27.17 6.92 21.47
CA ALA A 362 -26.70 8.25 21.86
C ALA A 362 -26.37 9.13 20.65
N LEU A 363 -25.68 8.58 19.66
CA LEU A 363 -25.35 9.29 18.41
C LEU A 363 -26.61 9.62 17.60
N SER A 364 -27.56 8.68 17.53
CA SER A 364 -28.82 8.91 16.81
C SER A 364 -29.68 9.98 17.52
N ALA A 365 -29.69 9.99 18.84
CA ALA A 365 -30.33 11.03 19.65
C ALA A 365 -29.64 12.40 19.48
N GLY A 366 -28.32 12.42 19.27
CA GLY A 366 -27.51 13.59 18.97
C GLY A 366 -27.66 14.13 17.54
N GLY A 367 -28.55 13.56 16.72
CA GLY A 367 -28.88 14.04 15.38
C GLY A 367 -28.03 13.44 14.26
N PHE A 368 -27.19 12.44 14.54
CA PHE A 368 -26.42 11.75 13.51
C PHE A 368 -27.25 10.69 12.80
N ASN A 369 -27.40 10.83 11.48
CA ASN A 369 -28.16 9.89 10.67
C ASN A 369 -27.40 8.59 10.43
N ALA A 370 -27.99 7.45 10.82
CA ALA A 370 -27.48 6.10 10.59
C ALA A 370 -25.97 5.92 10.95
N PRO A 371 -25.55 6.22 12.20
CA PRO A 371 -24.16 6.08 12.60
C PRO A 371 -23.75 4.60 12.57
N THR A 372 -22.59 4.32 11.97
CA THR A 372 -21.98 3.00 12.04
C THR A 372 -21.01 2.98 13.22
N VAL A 373 -21.27 2.11 14.19
CA VAL A 373 -20.44 1.96 15.40
C VAL A 373 -19.89 0.55 15.42
N GLN A 374 -18.58 0.43 15.55
CA GLN A 374 -17.87 -0.83 15.66
C GLN A 374 -16.98 -0.78 16.91
N GLN A 375 -17.09 -1.77 17.78
CA GLN A 375 -16.20 -1.92 18.92
C GLN A 375 -14.90 -2.59 18.47
N LEU A 376 -13.77 -2.08 18.94
CA LEU A 376 -12.46 -2.61 18.59
C LEU A 376 -12.06 -3.76 19.52
N MET A 377 -11.22 -4.64 19.02
CA MET A 377 -10.64 -5.75 19.78
C MET A 377 -9.14 -5.49 19.99
N GLU A 378 -8.66 -5.65 21.20
CA GLU A 378 -7.23 -5.56 21.53
C GLU A 378 -6.84 -6.87 22.23
N ASP A 379 -5.79 -7.53 21.80
CA ASP A 379 -5.33 -8.85 22.31
C ASP A 379 -6.43 -9.95 22.33
N GLY A 380 -7.38 -9.87 21.39
CA GLY A 380 -8.47 -10.85 21.29
C GLY A 380 -9.65 -10.59 22.26
N ALA A 381 -9.62 -9.51 23.03
CA ALA A 381 -10.71 -9.08 23.90
C ALA A 381 -11.36 -7.79 23.36
N LEU A 382 -12.67 -7.65 23.55
CA LEU A 382 -13.37 -6.40 23.26
C LEU A 382 -12.91 -5.35 24.30
N VAL A 383 -12.43 -4.22 23.81
CA VAL A 383 -12.02 -3.08 24.62
C VAL A 383 -13.02 -1.94 24.49
N ASN A 384 -12.98 -0.99 25.41
CA ASN A 384 -13.85 0.21 25.38
C ASN A 384 -13.41 1.23 24.32
N LYS A 385 -12.89 0.75 23.18
CA LYS A 385 -12.54 1.56 22.03
C LYS A 385 -13.56 1.35 20.91
N PHE A 386 -14.05 2.45 20.36
CA PHE A 386 -15.07 2.42 19.32
C PHE A 386 -14.61 3.18 18.09
N GLN A 387 -14.82 2.59 16.95
CA GLN A 387 -14.73 3.27 15.66
C GLN A 387 -16.14 3.70 15.23
N ILE A 388 -16.32 4.99 15.10
CA ILE A 388 -17.59 5.62 14.77
C ILE A 388 -17.49 6.27 13.41
N ARG A 389 -18.39 5.92 12.51
CA ARG A 389 -18.52 6.56 11.20
C ARG A 389 -19.87 7.25 11.13
N VAL A 390 -19.81 8.54 10.82
CA VAL A 390 -21.00 9.37 10.61
C VAL A 390 -20.94 10.01 9.24
N GLY A 391 -22.07 10.07 8.55
CA GLY A 391 -22.18 10.81 7.30
C GLY A 391 -21.93 12.31 7.53
N ASN A 392 -21.57 13.04 6.48
CA ASN A 392 -21.46 14.49 6.57
C ASN A 392 -22.81 15.09 6.94
N ILE A 393 -22.80 15.94 7.95
CA ILE A 393 -23.88 16.92 8.16
C ILE A 393 -23.74 17.92 7.01
N ASP A 394 -24.83 18.19 6.27
CA ASP A 394 -24.77 19.18 5.19
C ASP A 394 -24.24 20.50 5.77
N PRO A 395 -23.21 21.12 5.19
CA PRO A 395 -22.67 22.38 5.70
C PRO A 395 -23.69 23.52 5.80
N LYS A 396 -24.86 23.38 5.14
CA LYS A 396 -25.99 24.31 5.26
C LYS A 396 -26.76 24.12 6.56
N ASP A 397 -26.67 22.92 7.14
CA ASP A 397 -27.34 22.56 8.40
C ASP A 397 -26.46 22.80 9.63
N ILE A 398 -25.19 23.22 9.41
CA ILE A 398 -24.29 23.65 10.48
C ILE A 398 -24.48 25.17 10.67
N PRO A 399 -25.07 25.65 11.76
CA PRO A 399 -25.23 27.08 12.05
C PRO A 399 -23.84 27.75 12.09
N GLU A 400 -23.72 28.97 11.55
CA GLU A 400 -22.50 29.78 11.64
C GLU A 400 -22.07 29.91 13.11
N GLY A 401 -20.83 29.54 13.42
CA GLY A 401 -20.30 29.52 14.80
C GLY A 401 -20.41 28.17 15.51
N THR A 402 -20.83 27.10 14.83
CA THR A 402 -21.05 25.80 15.44
C THR A 402 -19.78 24.97 15.54
N GLN A 403 -19.73 24.18 16.60
CA GLN A 403 -18.70 23.23 17.00
C GLN A 403 -18.30 22.29 15.86
N THR A 404 -17.03 21.91 15.82
CA THR A 404 -16.53 20.86 14.90
C THR A 404 -17.32 19.57 15.07
N VAL A 405 -17.39 18.71 14.05
CA VAL A 405 -18.07 17.41 14.12
C VAL A 405 -17.57 16.60 15.32
N ALA A 406 -16.31 16.71 15.69
CA ALA A 406 -15.75 16.07 16.89
C ALA A 406 -16.39 16.59 18.19
N GLN A 407 -16.67 17.88 18.29
CA GLN A 407 -17.34 18.47 19.45
C GLN A 407 -18.82 18.07 19.52
N GLN A 408 -19.50 17.99 18.38
CA GLN A 408 -20.88 17.50 18.32
C GLN A 408 -20.97 16.03 18.72
N LEU A 409 -20.03 15.19 18.26
CA LEU A 409 -19.92 13.80 18.68
C LEU A 409 -19.66 13.69 20.18
N ARG A 410 -18.79 14.53 20.72
CA ARG A 410 -18.52 14.59 22.17
C ARG A 410 -19.81 14.89 22.94
N THR A 411 -20.52 15.95 22.54
CA THR A 411 -21.81 16.33 23.17
C THR A 411 -22.85 15.22 23.08
N ALA A 412 -22.91 14.48 21.96
CA ALA A 412 -23.85 13.36 21.81
C ALA A 412 -23.48 12.16 22.70
N LEU A 413 -22.21 11.96 23.00
CA LEU A 413 -21.70 10.86 23.82
C LEU A 413 -21.63 11.19 25.32
N ASP A 414 -21.69 12.47 25.69
CA ASP A 414 -21.66 12.95 27.09
C ASP A 414 -22.62 12.21 28.05
N PRO A 415 -23.86 11.88 27.65
CA PRO A 415 -24.77 11.16 28.53
C PRO A 415 -24.27 9.76 28.93
N LEU A 416 -23.42 9.12 28.10
CA LEU A 416 -22.90 7.79 28.37
C LEU A 416 -21.80 7.79 29.45
N VAL A 417 -21.11 8.91 29.63
CA VAL A 417 -20.03 9.08 30.62
C VAL A 417 -20.43 9.93 31.83
N GLY A 418 -21.72 10.29 31.93
CA GLY A 418 -22.25 11.06 33.07
C GLY A 418 -21.80 12.52 33.09
N GLY A 419 -21.47 13.12 31.96
CA GLY A 419 -21.05 14.53 31.85
C GLY A 419 -19.55 14.74 32.18
N ASP A 420 -18.74 13.70 32.25
CA ASP A 420 -17.31 13.79 32.51
C ASP A 420 -16.53 13.66 31.20
N ASP A 421 -16.26 14.78 30.58
CA ASP A 421 -15.53 14.93 29.32
C ASP A 421 -14.14 14.25 29.31
N SER A 422 -13.52 14.06 30.49
CA SER A 422 -12.21 13.43 30.61
C SER A 422 -12.23 11.92 30.35
N LYS A 423 -13.41 11.30 30.34
CA LYS A 423 -13.60 9.86 30.12
C LYS A 423 -13.70 9.46 28.65
N ILE A 424 -13.78 10.43 27.74
CA ILE A 424 -13.79 10.17 26.29
C ILE A 424 -12.53 10.78 25.67
N GLU A 425 -11.60 9.93 25.25
CA GLU A 425 -10.41 10.31 24.51
C GLU A 425 -10.63 10.09 23.01
N PHE A 426 -10.48 11.14 22.22
CA PHE A 426 -10.52 11.06 20.76
C PHE A 426 -9.12 10.71 20.24
N GLU A 427 -8.88 9.44 19.89
CA GLU A 427 -7.59 8.97 19.39
C GLU A 427 -7.31 9.44 17.97
N SER A 428 -8.33 9.43 17.10
CA SER A 428 -8.23 9.99 15.74
C SER A 428 -9.57 10.55 15.27
N VAL A 429 -9.49 11.60 14.46
CA VAL A 429 -10.65 12.22 13.79
C VAL A 429 -10.27 12.48 12.34
N LYS A 430 -10.91 11.77 11.42
CA LYS A 430 -10.72 11.93 9.99
C LYS A 430 -12.02 12.37 9.34
N THR A 431 -12.03 13.56 8.78
CA THR A 431 -13.16 14.11 8.04
C THR A 431 -12.81 14.27 6.58
N VAL A 432 -13.67 13.80 5.69
CA VAL A 432 -13.51 13.90 4.24
C VAL A 432 -14.75 14.56 3.65
N GLY A 433 -14.56 15.68 2.99
CA GLY A 433 -15.62 16.41 2.30
C GLY A 433 -16.04 15.80 0.97
N PRO A 434 -17.15 16.29 0.40
CA PRO A 434 -17.73 15.71 -0.82
C PRO A 434 -16.82 15.77 -2.04
N ALA A 435 -16.10 16.88 -2.23
CA ALA A 435 -15.23 17.07 -3.39
C ALA A 435 -14.02 16.14 -3.33
N VAL A 436 -13.36 16.08 -2.18
CA VAL A 436 -12.20 15.20 -1.94
C VAL A 436 -12.59 13.73 -2.05
N GLY A 437 -13.69 13.31 -1.42
CA GLY A 437 -14.15 11.92 -1.49
C GLY A 437 -14.52 11.46 -2.90
N ALA A 438 -15.15 12.33 -3.71
CA ALA A 438 -15.45 12.05 -5.11
C ALA A 438 -14.16 11.92 -5.95
N GLN A 439 -13.18 12.80 -5.73
CA GLN A 439 -11.89 12.75 -6.40
C GLN A 439 -11.13 11.46 -6.04
N LEU A 440 -10.98 11.15 -4.76
CA LEU A 440 -10.30 9.93 -4.29
C LEU A 440 -10.91 8.66 -4.85
N ARG A 441 -12.24 8.59 -4.94
CA ARG A 441 -12.93 7.46 -5.56
C ARG A 441 -12.61 7.33 -7.05
N SER A 442 -12.61 8.45 -7.78
CA SER A 442 -12.24 8.48 -9.20
C SER A 442 -10.80 8.01 -9.39
N ASP A 443 -9.88 8.55 -8.59
CA ASP A 443 -8.45 8.23 -8.67
C ASP A 443 -8.17 6.77 -8.35
N ALA A 444 -8.85 6.19 -7.34
CA ALA A 444 -8.74 4.79 -7.00
C ALA A 444 -9.19 3.86 -8.15
N ILE A 445 -10.31 4.17 -8.80
CA ILE A 445 -10.81 3.41 -9.96
C ILE A 445 -9.82 3.50 -11.12
N TRP A 446 -9.35 4.70 -11.45
CA TRP A 446 -8.40 4.89 -12.54
C TRP A 446 -7.04 4.24 -12.24
N ALA A 447 -6.58 4.25 -11.00
CA ALA A 447 -5.37 3.57 -10.59
C ALA A 447 -5.46 2.06 -10.87
N ILE A 448 -6.56 1.41 -10.50
CA ILE A 448 -6.76 -0.02 -10.77
C ILE A 448 -6.79 -0.28 -12.29
N ILE A 449 -7.55 0.51 -13.05
CA ILE A 449 -7.67 0.36 -14.50
C ILE A 449 -6.30 0.53 -15.17
N TRP A 450 -5.58 1.61 -14.87
CA TRP A 450 -4.29 1.88 -15.50
C TRP A 450 -3.21 0.87 -15.10
N SER A 451 -3.22 0.38 -13.85
CA SER A 451 -2.35 -0.71 -13.46
C SER A 451 -2.58 -1.96 -14.30
N LEU A 452 -3.83 -2.39 -14.44
CA LEU A 452 -4.18 -3.55 -15.27
C LEU A 452 -3.76 -3.36 -16.74
N VAL A 453 -3.98 -2.16 -17.30
CA VAL A 453 -3.63 -1.82 -18.68
C VAL A 453 -2.10 -1.83 -18.90
N PHE A 454 -1.35 -1.07 -18.08
CA PHE A 454 0.11 -0.97 -18.27
C PHE A 454 0.81 -2.31 -18.07
N ILE A 455 0.39 -3.06 -17.06
CA ILE A 455 0.91 -4.39 -16.80
C ILE A 455 0.57 -5.35 -17.95
N SER A 456 -0.66 -5.31 -18.47
CA SER A 456 -1.06 -6.15 -19.62
C SER A 456 -0.27 -5.80 -20.88
N ILE A 457 -0.02 -4.52 -21.14
CA ILE A 457 0.82 -4.06 -22.25
C ILE A 457 2.25 -4.56 -22.07
N TYR A 458 2.81 -4.43 -20.85
CA TYR A 458 4.16 -4.92 -20.56
C TYR A 458 4.29 -6.42 -20.81
N ILE A 459 3.35 -7.23 -20.28
CA ILE A 459 3.38 -8.68 -20.46
C ILE A 459 3.17 -9.04 -21.94
N GLY A 460 2.29 -8.33 -22.65
CA GLY A 460 2.05 -8.52 -24.09
C GLY A 460 3.29 -8.24 -24.93
N TYR A 461 4.07 -7.23 -24.57
CA TYR A 461 5.34 -6.89 -25.22
C TYR A 461 6.46 -7.90 -24.86
N ARG A 462 6.57 -8.28 -23.59
CA ARG A 462 7.64 -9.14 -23.07
C ARG A 462 7.44 -10.61 -23.40
N PHE A 463 6.18 -11.06 -23.39
CA PHE A 463 5.73 -12.40 -23.71
C PHE A 463 4.86 -12.38 -24.98
N GLN A 464 4.17 -13.44 -25.30
CA GLN A 464 3.20 -13.49 -26.37
C GLN A 464 1.82 -13.06 -25.85
N PHE A 465 0.96 -12.56 -26.72
CA PHE A 465 -0.37 -12.05 -26.36
C PHE A 465 -1.24 -13.05 -25.57
N LYS A 466 -1.10 -14.36 -25.84
CA LYS A 466 -1.80 -15.42 -25.09
C LYS A 466 -1.47 -15.43 -23.59
N TYR A 467 -0.22 -15.13 -23.24
CA TYR A 467 0.20 -15.03 -21.84
C TYR A 467 -0.31 -13.76 -21.18
N ALA A 468 -0.36 -12.65 -21.91
CA ALA A 468 -0.95 -11.40 -21.42
C ALA A 468 -2.43 -11.58 -21.09
N MET A 469 -3.18 -12.28 -21.94
CA MET A 469 -4.59 -12.60 -21.66
C MET A 469 -4.76 -13.53 -20.47
N GLY A 470 -3.89 -14.53 -20.31
CA GLY A 470 -3.87 -15.39 -19.14
C GLY A 470 -3.65 -14.62 -17.83
N ALA A 471 -2.64 -13.74 -17.82
CA ALA A 471 -2.34 -12.88 -16.70
C ALA A 471 -3.48 -11.89 -16.40
N PHE A 472 -4.04 -11.23 -17.41
CA PHE A 472 -5.15 -10.29 -17.24
C PHE A 472 -6.38 -10.94 -16.60
N VAL A 473 -6.78 -12.12 -17.10
CA VAL A 473 -7.92 -12.86 -16.54
C VAL A 473 -7.67 -13.27 -15.09
N ALA A 474 -6.44 -13.71 -14.77
CA ALA A 474 -6.06 -14.06 -13.41
C ALA A 474 -6.12 -12.84 -12.46
N LEU A 475 -5.63 -11.68 -12.90
CA LEU A 475 -5.67 -10.45 -12.10
C LEU A 475 -7.10 -9.97 -11.83
N VAL A 476 -7.96 -9.98 -12.85
CA VAL A 476 -9.39 -9.63 -12.68
C VAL A 476 -10.07 -10.61 -11.71
N HIS A 477 -9.75 -11.90 -11.80
CA HIS A 477 -10.21 -12.92 -10.87
C HIS A 477 -9.77 -12.60 -9.44
N ASP A 478 -8.49 -12.30 -9.21
CA ASP A 478 -7.92 -12.07 -7.89
C ASP A 478 -8.54 -10.83 -7.22
N VAL A 479 -8.67 -9.74 -7.97
CA VAL A 479 -9.33 -8.53 -7.49
C VAL A 479 -10.81 -8.78 -7.16
N ALA A 480 -11.53 -9.48 -8.05
CA ALA A 480 -12.97 -9.75 -7.86
C ALA A 480 -13.22 -10.61 -6.61
N ILE A 481 -12.41 -11.66 -6.39
CA ILE A 481 -12.52 -12.51 -5.20
C ILE A 481 -12.17 -11.72 -3.92
N THR A 482 -11.13 -10.89 -3.96
CA THR A 482 -10.74 -10.04 -2.82
C THR A 482 -11.88 -9.10 -2.44
N LEU A 483 -12.48 -8.39 -3.40
CA LEU A 483 -13.63 -7.53 -3.16
C LEU A 483 -14.84 -8.30 -2.62
N GLY A 484 -15.09 -9.52 -3.13
CA GLY A 484 -16.15 -10.39 -2.66
C GLY A 484 -15.98 -10.84 -1.21
N ILE A 485 -14.76 -11.18 -0.81
CA ILE A 485 -14.47 -11.56 0.58
C ILE A 485 -14.63 -10.35 1.50
N PHE A 486 -14.17 -9.16 1.10
CA PHE A 486 -14.40 -7.92 1.85
C PHE A 486 -15.90 -7.64 2.04
N ALA A 487 -16.70 -7.86 1.00
CA ALA A 487 -18.14 -7.77 1.09
C ALA A 487 -18.75 -8.85 2.01
N LEU A 488 -18.18 -10.04 2.09
CA LEU A 488 -18.66 -11.13 2.95
C LEU A 488 -18.39 -10.84 4.43
N VAL A 489 -17.22 -10.26 4.76
CA VAL A 489 -16.82 -9.97 6.15
C VAL A 489 -17.21 -8.57 6.62
N ASP A 490 -17.96 -7.81 5.80
CA ASP A 490 -18.41 -6.45 6.10
C ASP A 490 -17.30 -5.43 6.39
N VAL A 491 -16.12 -5.62 5.79
CA VAL A 491 -15.02 -4.67 5.88
C VAL A 491 -15.10 -3.68 4.71
N PRO A 492 -15.21 -2.37 4.96
CA PRO A 492 -15.32 -1.39 3.88
C PRO A 492 -13.99 -1.17 3.16
N ILE A 493 -14.09 -0.83 1.89
CA ILE A 493 -12.94 -0.47 1.08
C ILE A 493 -12.47 0.94 1.47
N SER A 494 -11.27 1.02 2.03
CA SER A 494 -10.55 2.26 2.33
C SER A 494 -9.46 2.52 1.29
N LEU A 495 -8.83 3.68 1.35
CA LEU A 495 -7.65 3.97 0.53
C LEU A 495 -6.51 2.97 0.76
N ALA A 496 -6.32 2.52 2.00
CA ALA A 496 -5.32 1.50 2.34
C ALA A 496 -5.64 0.15 1.66
N VAL A 497 -6.91 -0.23 1.58
CA VAL A 497 -7.35 -1.45 0.87
C VAL A 497 -7.09 -1.33 -0.62
N VAL A 498 -7.32 -0.17 -1.23
CA VAL A 498 -6.99 0.09 -2.65
C VAL A 498 -5.49 -0.07 -2.90
N ALA A 499 -4.64 0.49 -2.02
CA ALA A 499 -3.20 0.31 -2.08
C ALA A 499 -2.79 -1.18 -1.98
N ALA A 500 -3.44 -1.94 -1.09
CA ALA A 500 -3.24 -3.38 -0.98
C ALA A 500 -3.65 -4.12 -2.28
N ILE A 501 -4.81 -3.81 -2.87
CA ILE A 501 -5.27 -4.40 -4.13
C ILE A 501 -4.26 -4.14 -5.26
N LEU A 502 -3.77 -2.91 -5.40
CA LEU A 502 -2.75 -2.56 -6.40
C LEU A 502 -1.44 -3.33 -6.17
N THR A 503 -1.08 -3.53 -4.90
CA THR A 503 0.09 -4.33 -4.54
C THR A 503 -0.11 -5.81 -4.84
N VAL A 504 -1.30 -6.35 -4.56
CA VAL A 504 -1.70 -7.73 -4.91
C VAL A 504 -1.62 -7.95 -6.42
N ILE A 505 -2.07 -6.98 -7.23
CA ILE A 505 -1.94 -7.02 -8.69
C ILE A 505 -0.47 -7.20 -9.10
N GLY A 506 0.45 -6.43 -8.51
CA GLY A 506 1.89 -6.57 -8.77
C GLY A 506 2.45 -7.91 -8.30
N TYR A 507 2.07 -8.35 -7.09
CA TYR A 507 2.58 -9.57 -6.46
C TYR A 507 2.05 -10.85 -7.13
N SER A 508 0.76 -10.94 -7.42
CA SER A 508 0.14 -12.10 -8.07
C SER A 508 0.78 -12.40 -9.43
N LEU A 509 1.16 -11.33 -10.14
CA LEU A 509 1.87 -11.47 -11.40
C LEU A 509 3.26 -12.07 -11.28
N ASN A 510 3.94 -11.87 -10.18
CA ASN A 510 5.28 -12.40 -9.97
C ASN A 510 5.30 -13.93 -10.14
N ASP A 511 4.39 -14.64 -9.48
CA ASP A 511 4.24 -16.09 -9.65
C ASP A 511 3.82 -16.47 -11.07
N THR A 512 2.86 -15.72 -11.64
CA THR A 512 2.36 -15.98 -13.00
C THR A 512 3.46 -15.82 -14.04
N ILE A 513 4.29 -14.77 -13.96
CA ILE A 513 5.42 -14.52 -14.87
C ILE A 513 6.42 -15.69 -14.86
N VAL A 514 6.76 -16.19 -13.68
CA VAL A 514 7.74 -17.29 -13.58
C VAL A 514 7.18 -18.61 -14.08
N VAL A 515 5.91 -18.90 -13.82
CA VAL A 515 5.24 -20.05 -14.42
C VAL A 515 5.22 -19.92 -15.95
N PHE A 516 4.91 -18.73 -16.48
CA PHE A 516 4.88 -18.50 -17.92
C PHE A 516 6.27 -18.54 -18.58
N ASP A 517 7.29 -18.00 -17.91
CA ASP A 517 8.67 -18.12 -18.38
C ASP A 517 9.09 -19.60 -18.48
N ARG A 518 8.76 -20.40 -17.48
CA ARG A 518 9.01 -21.83 -17.48
C ARG A 518 8.21 -22.57 -18.54
N ILE A 519 6.92 -22.26 -18.71
CA ILE A 519 6.11 -22.86 -19.79
C ILE A 519 6.73 -22.56 -21.14
N ARG A 520 7.18 -21.33 -21.39
CA ARG A 520 7.83 -20.94 -22.63
C ARG A 520 9.13 -21.71 -22.88
N GLU A 521 9.99 -21.80 -21.84
CA GLU A 521 11.22 -22.58 -21.88
C GLU A 521 10.96 -24.05 -22.23
N ASP A 522 9.97 -24.66 -21.57
CA ASP A 522 9.64 -26.07 -21.78
C ASP A 522 8.90 -26.31 -23.11
N VAL A 523 8.09 -25.38 -23.61
CA VAL A 523 7.49 -25.46 -24.95
C VAL A 523 8.58 -25.50 -26.03
N ASP A 524 9.59 -24.62 -25.94
CA ASP A 524 10.71 -24.60 -26.89
C ASP A 524 11.57 -25.87 -26.77
N LYS A 525 11.83 -26.36 -25.55
CA LYS A 525 12.62 -27.56 -25.26
C LYS A 525 11.97 -28.85 -25.78
N TYR A 526 10.63 -28.94 -25.70
CA TYR A 526 9.89 -30.14 -26.09
C TYR A 526 9.24 -30.01 -27.47
N LYS A 527 9.52 -28.95 -28.22
CA LYS A 527 9.05 -28.75 -29.59
C LYS A 527 9.45 -29.94 -30.48
N GLY A 528 8.49 -30.52 -31.18
CA GLY A 528 8.71 -31.67 -32.05
C GLY A 528 8.84 -33.03 -31.34
N ARG A 529 8.67 -33.08 -29.99
CA ARG A 529 8.77 -34.33 -29.21
C ARG A 529 7.42 -35.01 -28.95
N GLY A 530 6.31 -34.52 -29.55
CA GLY A 530 4.99 -35.14 -29.47
C GLY A 530 4.25 -34.94 -28.15
N LEU A 531 4.75 -34.11 -27.23
CA LEU A 531 4.05 -33.75 -26.00
C LEU A 531 2.95 -32.70 -26.28
N LYS A 532 1.78 -32.87 -25.66
CA LYS A 532 0.69 -31.91 -25.75
C LYS A 532 0.94 -30.72 -24.82
N LEU A 533 0.43 -29.53 -25.19
CA LEU A 533 0.57 -28.32 -24.39
C LEU A 533 0.14 -28.48 -22.91
N PRO A 534 -0.98 -29.15 -22.57
CA PRO A 534 -1.34 -29.41 -21.17
C PRO A 534 -0.28 -30.22 -20.40
N ASP A 535 0.35 -31.21 -21.03
CA ASP A 535 1.38 -32.03 -20.40
C ASP A 535 2.67 -31.22 -20.14
N ILE A 536 3.01 -30.29 -21.05
CA ILE A 536 4.14 -29.37 -20.90
C ILE A 536 3.86 -28.37 -19.76
N ILE A 537 2.66 -27.85 -19.68
CA ILE A 537 2.24 -26.96 -18.59
C ILE A 537 2.28 -27.66 -17.24
N ASP A 538 1.81 -28.92 -17.16
CA ASP A 538 1.92 -29.73 -15.93
C ASP A 538 3.38 -29.92 -15.51
N LEU A 539 4.28 -30.17 -16.45
CA LEU A 539 5.73 -30.26 -16.17
C LEU A 539 6.27 -28.93 -15.63
N ALA A 540 5.97 -27.82 -16.28
CA ALA A 540 6.43 -26.48 -15.89
C ALA A 540 5.95 -26.11 -14.47
N ILE A 541 4.67 -26.34 -14.17
CA ILE A 541 4.09 -26.07 -12.85
C ILE A 541 4.75 -26.96 -11.77
N ASN A 542 4.93 -28.25 -12.01
CA ASN A 542 5.56 -29.15 -11.03
C ASN A 542 7.03 -28.74 -10.74
N VAL A 543 7.77 -28.25 -11.73
CA VAL A 543 9.14 -27.77 -11.54
C VAL A 543 9.19 -26.47 -10.72
N THR A 544 8.21 -25.57 -10.92
CA THR A 544 8.15 -24.30 -10.21
C THR A 544 7.43 -24.39 -8.86
N LEU A 545 6.76 -25.51 -8.55
CA LEU A 545 5.91 -25.67 -7.38
C LEU A 545 6.61 -25.41 -6.05
N SER A 546 7.84 -25.93 -5.90
CA SER A 546 8.64 -25.72 -4.68
C SER A 546 8.91 -24.24 -4.42
N ARG A 547 9.22 -23.50 -5.47
CA ARG A 547 9.45 -22.07 -5.40
C ARG A 547 8.15 -21.33 -5.06
N THR A 548 7.09 -21.54 -5.85
CA THR A 548 5.81 -20.85 -5.67
C THR A 548 5.26 -21.03 -4.26
N LEU A 549 5.28 -22.26 -3.72
CA LEU A 549 4.85 -22.50 -2.34
C LEU A 549 5.74 -21.78 -1.31
N LEU A 550 7.05 -21.82 -1.47
CA LEU A 550 7.94 -21.20 -0.50
C LEU A 550 7.83 -19.66 -0.51
N THR A 551 7.78 -19.05 -1.70
CA THR A 551 7.62 -17.59 -1.81
C THR A 551 6.28 -17.12 -1.26
N SER A 552 5.19 -17.83 -1.55
CA SER A 552 3.87 -17.54 -0.99
C SER A 552 3.85 -17.70 0.53
N VAL A 553 4.44 -18.77 1.08
CA VAL A 553 4.48 -19.03 2.53
C VAL A 553 5.34 -17.97 3.24
N THR A 554 6.50 -17.61 2.71
CA THR A 554 7.36 -16.60 3.34
C THR A 554 6.72 -15.21 3.35
N THR A 555 6.08 -14.81 2.26
CA THR A 555 5.35 -13.54 2.21
C THR A 555 4.09 -13.61 3.08
N LEU A 556 3.41 -14.75 3.13
CA LEU A 556 2.26 -14.96 4.00
C LEU A 556 2.64 -14.82 5.48
N PHE A 557 3.80 -15.34 5.92
CA PHE A 557 4.29 -15.12 7.28
C PHE A 557 4.41 -13.63 7.62
N VAL A 558 4.99 -12.84 6.71
CA VAL A 558 5.13 -11.39 6.91
C VAL A 558 3.76 -10.73 7.02
N VAL A 559 2.83 -11.07 6.13
CA VAL A 559 1.49 -10.47 6.10
C VAL A 559 0.64 -10.91 7.28
N VAL A 560 0.76 -12.18 7.74
CA VAL A 560 0.09 -12.65 8.97
C VAL A 560 0.63 -11.91 10.20
N MET A 561 1.94 -11.70 10.29
CA MET A 561 2.50 -10.91 11.39
C MET A 561 2.03 -9.46 11.34
N LEU A 562 1.90 -8.89 10.14
CA LEU A 562 1.33 -7.57 9.94
C LEU A 562 -0.16 -7.52 10.34
N PHE A 563 -0.93 -8.56 10.02
CA PHE A 563 -2.34 -8.66 10.40
C PHE A 563 -2.56 -8.79 11.92
N VAL A 564 -1.68 -9.58 12.59
CA VAL A 564 -1.79 -9.87 14.03
C VAL A 564 -1.24 -8.72 14.88
N PHE A 565 -0.09 -8.17 14.50
CA PHE A 565 0.64 -7.18 15.31
C PHE A 565 0.66 -5.76 14.72
N GLY A 566 0.16 -5.54 13.50
CA GLY A 566 0.29 -4.27 12.77
C GLY A 566 -0.60 -3.14 13.28
N GLY A 567 -1.52 -3.43 14.19
CA GLY A 567 -2.51 -2.46 14.68
C GLY A 567 -3.69 -2.28 13.72
N GLU A 568 -4.74 -1.64 14.21
CA GLU A 568 -6.02 -1.54 13.49
C GLU A 568 -5.93 -0.75 12.17
N ASP A 569 -5.05 0.24 12.08
CA ASP A 569 -4.93 1.09 10.89
C ASP A 569 -4.36 0.34 9.67
N ILE A 570 -3.60 -0.74 9.91
CA ILE A 570 -2.94 -1.54 8.86
C ILE A 570 -3.67 -2.88 8.65
N LYS A 571 -4.60 -3.25 9.53
CA LYS A 571 -5.27 -4.56 9.55
C LYS A 571 -6.06 -4.83 8.26
N ASP A 572 -6.82 -3.86 7.77
CA ASP A 572 -7.59 -4.00 6.53
C ASP A 572 -6.67 -4.17 5.31
N PHE A 573 -5.55 -3.44 5.28
CA PHE A 573 -4.50 -3.61 4.28
C PHE A 573 -3.91 -5.03 4.33
N ALA A 574 -3.55 -5.49 5.52
CA ALA A 574 -2.96 -6.82 5.72
C ALA A 574 -3.96 -7.93 5.35
N LEU A 575 -5.26 -7.75 5.66
CA LEU A 575 -6.32 -8.67 5.27
C LEU A 575 -6.44 -8.78 3.74
N ALA A 576 -6.42 -7.65 3.02
CA ALA A 576 -6.46 -7.65 1.56
C ALA A 576 -5.25 -8.36 0.96
N MET A 577 -4.05 -8.12 1.51
CA MET A 577 -2.82 -8.79 1.10
C MET A 577 -2.87 -10.29 1.38
N LEU A 578 -3.36 -10.72 2.54
CA LEU A 578 -3.50 -12.13 2.92
C LEU A 578 -4.39 -12.89 1.93
N ILE A 579 -5.57 -12.32 1.65
CA ILE A 579 -6.51 -12.87 0.67
C ILE A 579 -5.86 -12.90 -0.71
N GLY A 580 -5.28 -11.78 -1.13
CA GLY A 580 -4.68 -11.61 -2.45
C GLY A 580 -3.52 -12.57 -2.72
N ILE A 581 -2.66 -12.84 -1.73
CA ILE A 581 -1.56 -13.82 -1.86
C ILE A 581 -2.11 -15.25 -2.02
N LEU A 582 -3.09 -15.63 -1.20
CA LEU A 582 -3.69 -16.96 -1.28
C LEU A 582 -4.40 -17.17 -2.63
N VAL A 583 -5.20 -16.21 -3.04
CA VAL A 583 -5.95 -16.27 -4.30
C VAL A 583 -5.01 -16.18 -5.51
N GLY A 584 -3.98 -15.32 -5.47
CA GLY A 584 -2.98 -15.16 -6.54
C GLY A 584 -2.12 -16.41 -6.75
N THR A 585 -1.74 -17.08 -5.65
CA THR A 585 -1.02 -18.37 -5.74
C THR A 585 -1.89 -19.45 -6.41
N TYR A 586 -3.18 -19.48 -6.10
CA TYR A 586 -4.12 -20.38 -6.77
C TYR A 586 -4.33 -19.99 -8.24
N SER A 587 -4.52 -18.73 -8.54
CA SER A 587 -4.90 -18.25 -9.87
C SER A 587 -3.78 -18.42 -10.91
N SER A 588 -2.51 -18.31 -10.52
CA SER A 588 -1.36 -18.54 -11.40
C SER A 588 -1.37 -19.95 -12.00
N VAL A 589 -1.78 -20.96 -11.21
CA VAL A 589 -1.84 -22.36 -11.62
C VAL A 589 -3.17 -22.70 -12.31
N PHE A 590 -4.32 -22.33 -11.70
CA PHE A 590 -5.62 -22.84 -12.10
C PHE A 590 -6.46 -21.87 -12.96
N ILE A 591 -6.02 -20.62 -13.13
CA ILE A 591 -6.69 -19.63 -13.99
C ILE A 591 -5.76 -19.19 -15.12
N ALA A 592 -4.60 -18.61 -14.81
CA ALA A 592 -3.68 -18.08 -15.82
C ALA A 592 -3.22 -19.16 -16.82
N SER A 593 -2.76 -20.30 -16.31
CA SER A 593 -2.25 -21.40 -17.14
C SER A 593 -3.31 -22.07 -18.02
N PRO A 594 -4.54 -22.38 -17.55
CA PRO A 594 -5.62 -22.86 -18.41
C PRO A 594 -6.05 -21.89 -19.50
N VAL A 595 -6.07 -20.56 -19.23
CA VAL A 595 -6.42 -19.56 -20.25
C VAL A 595 -5.47 -19.64 -21.45
N VAL A 596 -4.17 -19.89 -21.22
CA VAL A 596 -3.20 -20.09 -22.32
C VAL A 596 -3.58 -21.30 -23.18
N ILE A 597 -4.05 -22.39 -22.56
CA ILE A 597 -4.53 -23.58 -23.31
C ILE A 597 -5.77 -23.26 -24.12
N TYR A 598 -6.77 -22.61 -23.50
CA TYR A 598 -8.00 -22.25 -24.22
C TYR A 598 -7.74 -21.26 -25.35
N TRP A 599 -6.83 -20.31 -25.13
CA TRP A 599 -6.41 -19.38 -26.18
C TRP A 599 -5.81 -20.10 -27.39
N GLU A 600 -4.90 -21.06 -27.14
CA GLU A 600 -4.28 -21.87 -28.20
C GLU A 600 -5.31 -22.73 -28.94
N GLN A 601 -6.33 -23.27 -28.25
CA GLN A 601 -7.41 -24.05 -28.85
C GLN A 601 -8.34 -23.21 -29.75
N ILE A 602 -8.62 -21.96 -29.35
CA ILE A 602 -9.56 -21.08 -30.06
C ILE A 602 -8.87 -20.33 -31.22
N PHE A 603 -7.67 -19.80 -30.97
CA PHE A 603 -6.99 -18.90 -31.89
C PHE A 603 -5.71 -19.49 -32.48
N GLY A 604 -5.22 -20.60 -31.96
CA GLY A 604 -4.02 -21.28 -32.46
C GLY A 604 -4.29 -21.86 -33.85
N ARG A 605 -3.87 -21.14 -34.90
CA ARG A 605 -3.76 -21.67 -36.26
C ARG A 605 -2.45 -22.48 -36.34
N GLY A 606 -2.38 -23.60 -35.64
CA GLY A 606 -1.36 -24.60 -35.90
C GLY A 606 -1.73 -25.39 -37.13
N PRO A 607 -0.80 -25.78 -38.03
CA PRO A 607 -1.08 -26.81 -39.02
C PRO A 607 -1.59 -28.04 -38.27
N ALA A 608 -2.65 -28.63 -38.77
CA ALA A 608 -3.15 -29.90 -38.28
C ALA A 608 -1.94 -30.82 -38.06
N ALA A 609 -1.64 -31.11 -36.82
CA ALA A 609 -0.63 -32.11 -36.53
C ALA A 609 -1.14 -33.39 -37.18
N ASP A 610 -0.45 -33.84 -38.22
CA ASP A 610 -0.66 -35.14 -38.81
C ASP A 610 -0.92 -36.13 -37.67
N THR A 611 -2.13 -36.66 -37.66
CA THR A 611 -2.47 -37.82 -36.87
C THR A 611 -1.75 -39.04 -37.46
N ALA A 612 -0.41 -38.97 -37.48
CA ALA A 612 0.41 -40.15 -37.61
C ALA A 612 0.22 -40.90 -36.30
N LYS A 613 -0.42 -42.02 -36.37
CA LYS A 613 -0.50 -43.06 -35.34
C LYS A 613 0.87 -43.23 -34.69
N VAL A 614 1.09 -42.55 -33.59
CA VAL A 614 2.18 -42.91 -32.68
C VAL A 614 1.65 -43.88 -31.68
N GLU A 615 1.70 -45.16 -32.07
CA GLU A 615 1.63 -46.28 -31.14
C GLU A 615 2.58 -46.04 -29.97
N ASP A 616 2.05 -46.10 -28.77
CA ASP A 616 2.58 -46.49 -27.46
C ASP A 616 4.13 -46.53 -27.26
N SER A 617 4.88 -45.63 -27.84
CA SER A 617 6.33 -45.51 -27.60
C SER A 617 6.69 -44.55 -26.43
N GLY A 618 5.73 -43.80 -25.92
CA GLY A 618 5.91 -42.83 -24.80
C GLY A 618 6.19 -43.48 -23.45
N ARG A 619 5.81 -44.75 -23.26
CA ARG A 619 6.06 -45.48 -22.00
C ARG A 619 7.46 -46.10 -21.89
N ARG A 620 8.24 -46.17 -22.97
CA ARG A 620 9.57 -46.80 -22.97
C ARG A 620 10.76 -45.89 -22.76
N TYR A 621 10.62 -44.58 -22.90
CA TYR A 621 11.80 -43.68 -22.87
C TYR A 621 12.23 -43.25 -21.46
N ILE A 622 11.41 -43.41 -20.44
CA ILE A 622 11.74 -43.04 -19.05
C ILE A 622 12.26 -44.26 -18.24
N SER A 623 12.16 -45.49 -18.79
CA SER A 623 12.49 -46.71 -18.07
C SER A 623 13.89 -47.30 -18.34
N LYS A 624 14.71 -46.69 -19.17
CA LYS A 624 16.06 -47.20 -19.53
C LYS A 624 17.19 -46.20 -19.28
N LYS A 625 17.42 -45.82 -18.04
CA LYS A 625 18.77 -45.58 -17.55
C LYS A 625 19.19 -46.83 -16.76
N LYS A 626 19.74 -47.82 -17.48
CA LYS A 626 20.39 -48.99 -16.90
C LYS A 626 21.48 -48.55 -15.95
N ARG A 627 21.45 -49.10 -14.73
CA ARG A 627 22.59 -49.09 -13.81
C ARG A 627 23.85 -49.64 -14.55
N PRO A 628 25.05 -49.09 -14.35
CA PRO A 628 26.25 -49.67 -14.84
C PRO A 628 26.42 -51.04 -14.21
N LYS A 629 26.61 -52.08 -15.06
CA LYS A 629 27.03 -53.40 -14.63
C LYS A 629 28.38 -53.27 -13.92
N LYS A 630 28.50 -53.81 -12.72
CA LYS A 630 29.79 -54.23 -12.16
C LYS A 630 30.39 -55.28 -13.09
N SER A 631 31.57 -55.00 -13.62
CA SER A 631 32.42 -56.02 -14.26
C SER A 631 32.99 -56.90 -13.15
N ASP A 632 32.61 -58.16 -13.15
CA ASP A 632 33.30 -59.20 -12.43
C ASP A 632 34.66 -59.40 -13.14
N GLU A 633 35.73 -58.99 -12.50
CA GLU A 633 37.07 -59.49 -12.76
C GLU A 633 37.28 -60.70 -11.84
N GLU A 634 37.01 -61.87 -12.36
CA GLU A 634 37.63 -63.10 -11.85
C GLU A 634 38.91 -63.35 -12.65
N GLY A 635 39.97 -63.56 -11.89
CA GLY A 635 41.27 -63.75 -12.39
C GLY A 635 41.50 -65.12 -13.01
N GLU A 636 42.55 -65.19 -13.78
CA GLU A 636 43.28 -66.47 -14.01
C GLU A 636 44.76 -66.16 -13.92
N ALA A 637 45.34 -66.77 -12.85
CA ALA A 637 46.78 -66.90 -12.71
C ALA A 637 47.20 -68.09 -13.57
N THR A 638 48.25 -67.91 -14.38
CA THR A 638 49.27 -68.93 -14.55
C THR A 638 50.44 -68.39 -15.42
N ALA A 639 51.67 -68.68 -14.93
CA ALA A 639 53.02 -68.68 -15.45
C ALA A 639 53.76 -67.33 -15.46
#